data_13e45b3ea53e5f9a1d0d05cec04a5ad5
#
_entry.id   13e45b3ea53e5f9a1d0d05cec04a5ad5
#
_cell.length_a   1.000
_cell.length_b   1.000
_cell.length_c   1.000
_cell.angle_alpha   90.00
_cell.angle_beta   90.00
_cell.angle_gamma   90.00
#
_symmetry.space_group_name_H-M   'P 1'
#
loop_
_entity.id
_entity.type
_entity.pdbx_description
1 polymer ?
#
loop_
_entity_poly.entity_id
_entity_poly.type
_entity_poly.pdbx_seq_one_letter_code
_entity_poly.pdbx_strand_id
1 'polypeptide(L)'
;MSGRSWTRVMLGTAVALFLLVLPALAQHNQLENTAPNRPWMNTSLSPDQRADMVLKQMTLDEKINLVHGEGMPGWGPPRPNWYLGNGGAGFVLGVPRLGIPMIQMSDAAYGVRASAQNGRYSTALPSNLASAASWDPNAACEYGALIGTELRDQGYNMTLGGGVNLTREPRNGRNFEYMGEDPILAGTLVGNRIMCEQAQHVIGDIKHYALNDQESGRNEVNVIISERAMRETDLLAFQIGISIGHPGAVMCSYNAVNGDFACENKHLLTDILKHDWGFPGFVVSDWGGTHSTVKASAAGLDNEEPLDEFFGAKLKEAVQSGQVPMSQLDDHARRVLRSEFASGIVDHPVEKAVVDVEGGFATSQDIAEQSTVLLKNAGNVLPLDRATLHSIAIIGGHADSGMISGGGSAQVDPPGPPHEWQAHVWFPTSPLKAITAKVPGAVMYFDRGTDPASAAEVAKKADVAIVFAYQWTSEGMDVPALSLPDNQDALIEAVAAANPKTIVVLETGTAVTMPWIDNVRGVLEAWFAGNKGASAVANILFGDVNPSAKLPITFPRSDADLPHPTLVMPPPEQRDRGVLTRPTFNINYDEGLKVGYKWYDAENKPVLFPFGFGLSYTTYSYSDFNVSAGSPDNPEVVTVSFVLKNTGSRAGAEISEVYAALPASAGEPPKRLVGWSKTALKPGESRSLSLTIDPKFLSIWDEGSHGWKVVPGRYTFMAGGSSQDLPLSGKVDLQ
;
A
#
# COMPACT_ATOMS: atom_id res chain seq x y z
N MET A 1 54.53 55.62 18.67
CA MET A 1 54.54 56.59 17.54
C MET A 1 53.63 56.02 16.45
N SER A 2 52.65 56.81 16.18
CA SER A 2 51.72 57.00 15.04
C SER A 2 50.99 55.73 14.55
N GLY A 3 49.77 55.57 14.69
CA GLY A 3 48.59 56.45 14.73
C GLY A 3 48.17 56.97 13.34
N ARG A 4 47.13 56.34 12.71
CA ARG A 4 46.15 56.98 11.86
C ARG A 4 45.42 55.92 11.06
N SER A 5 44.17 55.74 11.44
CA SER A 5 42.99 56.19 10.70
C SER A 5 42.55 55.27 9.54
N TRP A 6 41.65 54.31 9.89
CA TRP A 6 40.77 53.61 8.92
C TRP A 6 39.30 53.73 9.36
N THR A 7 38.75 54.93 9.24
CA THR A 7 37.35 55.20 9.57
C THR A 7 36.75 56.23 8.62
N ARG A 8 36.76 55.96 7.31
CA ARG A 8 36.00 56.83 6.35
C ARG A 8 35.66 56.17 5.00
N VAL A 9 35.56 54.85 4.89
CA VAL A 9 35.17 54.21 3.59
C VAL A 9 33.91 53.31 3.67
N MET A 10 33.30 53.16 4.86
CA MET A 10 32.13 52.28 4.99
C MET A 10 30.75 52.98 5.02
N LEU A 11 30.64 54.28 4.78
CA LEU A 11 29.36 54.99 4.75
C LEU A 11 28.86 55.31 3.34
N GLY A 12 29.63 55.07 2.30
CA GLY A 12 29.23 55.34 0.91
C GLY A 12 28.55 54.19 0.18
N THR A 13 28.77 52.95 0.60
CA THR A 13 28.26 51.78 -0.10
C THR A 13 26.90 51.28 0.41
N ALA A 14 26.49 51.63 1.61
CA ALA A 14 25.21 51.24 2.18
C ALA A 14 24.00 52.05 1.62
N VAL A 15 24.21 53.29 1.18
CA VAL A 15 23.16 54.15 0.64
C VAL A 15 22.90 53.85 -0.84
N ALA A 16 23.88 53.35 -1.58
CA ALA A 16 23.71 53.00 -2.99
C ALA A 16 22.97 51.64 -3.19
N LEU A 17 23.05 50.70 -2.22
CA LEU A 17 22.29 49.45 -2.27
C LEU A 17 20.82 49.65 -1.90
N PHE A 18 20.49 50.62 -1.03
CA PHE A 18 19.06 50.88 -0.67
C PHE A 18 18.27 51.59 -1.75
N LEU A 19 18.92 52.30 -2.67
CA LEU A 19 18.26 53.01 -3.79
C LEU A 19 18.03 52.11 -5.01
N LEU A 20 18.66 50.93 -5.10
CA LEU A 20 18.45 49.95 -6.19
C LEU A 20 17.39 48.89 -5.85
N VAL A 21 17.07 48.71 -4.56
CA VAL A 21 16.03 47.76 -4.13
C VAL A 21 14.62 48.33 -4.23
N LEU A 22 14.44 49.65 -4.08
CA LEU A 22 13.13 50.30 -4.15
C LEU A 22 12.46 50.22 -5.53
N PRO A 23 13.14 50.34 -6.68
CA PRO A 23 12.50 50.13 -7.96
C PRO A 23 12.20 48.66 -8.28
N ALA A 24 12.96 47.71 -7.71
CA ALA A 24 12.68 46.29 -7.90
C ALA A 24 11.43 45.83 -7.12
N LEU A 25 11.20 46.34 -5.92
CA LEU A 25 9.97 46.13 -5.14
C LEU A 25 8.77 46.84 -5.73
N ALA A 26 8.96 48.06 -6.31
CA ALA A 26 7.90 48.78 -7.00
C ALA A 26 7.52 48.12 -8.35
N GLN A 27 8.48 47.51 -9.05
CA GLN A 27 8.18 46.67 -10.24
C GLN A 27 7.49 45.38 -9.89
N HIS A 28 7.83 44.77 -8.76
CA HIS A 28 7.13 43.55 -8.30
C HIS A 28 5.65 43.85 -7.93
N ASN A 29 5.40 44.96 -7.24
CA ASN A 29 4.04 45.40 -6.93
C ASN A 29 3.25 45.89 -8.15
N GLN A 30 3.89 46.33 -9.24
CA GLN A 30 3.20 46.69 -10.47
C GLN A 30 2.87 45.45 -11.34
N LEU A 31 3.63 44.36 -11.21
CA LEU A 31 3.31 43.12 -11.89
C LEU A 31 2.13 42.37 -11.23
N GLU A 32 1.93 42.52 -9.91
CA GLU A 32 0.76 41.96 -9.22
C GLU A 32 -0.57 42.68 -9.60
N ASN A 33 -0.54 43.92 -10.02
CA ASN A 33 -1.76 44.68 -10.41
C ASN A 33 -2.22 44.44 -11.87
N THR A 34 -1.49 43.59 -12.62
CA THR A 34 -1.87 43.13 -13.97
C THR A 34 -2.11 41.63 -14.03
N ALA A 35 -2.39 40.96 -12.88
CA ALA A 35 -2.73 39.57 -12.89
C ALA A 35 -3.93 39.35 -13.83
N PRO A 36 -3.81 38.45 -14.83
CA PRO A 36 -4.93 38.18 -15.73
C PRO A 36 -6.16 37.78 -14.93
N ASN A 37 -7.34 38.21 -15.37
CA ASN A 37 -8.59 37.73 -14.79
C ASN A 37 -8.58 36.18 -14.84
N ARG A 38 -8.54 35.52 -13.69
CA ARG A 38 -8.46 34.06 -13.55
C ARG A 38 -9.81 33.49 -13.09
N PRO A 39 -10.83 33.46 -13.96
CA PRO A 39 -12.17 33.01 -13.57
C PRO A 39 -12.22 31.57 -13.07
N TRP A 40 -11.25 30.74 -13.46
CA TRP A 40 -11.08 29.36 -12.95
C TRP A 40 -10.67 29.28 -11.47
N MET A 41 -10.26 30.37 -10.83
CA MET A 41 -10.02 30.42 -9.38
C MET A 41 -11.32 30.51 -8.57
N ASN A 42 -12.47 30.60 -9.20
CA ASN A 42 -13.77 30.55 -8.53
C ASN A 42 -14.07 29.11 -8.08
N THR A 43 -14.01 28.86 -6.77
CA THR A 43 -14.23 27.55 -6.14
C THR A 43 -15.68 27.06 -6.22
N SER A 44 -16.64 27.90 -6.65
CA SER A 44 -18.03 27.47 -6.91
C SER A 44 -18.19 26.71 -8.23
N LEU A 45 -17.20 26.77 -9.12
CA LEU A 45 -17.19 26.01 -10.37
C LEU A 45 -16.67 24.60 -10.13
N SER A 46 -17.17 23.65 -10.92
CA SER A 46 -16.66 22.26 -10.86
C SER A 46 -15.20 22.19 -11.32
N PRO A 47 -14.44 21.18 -10.86
CA PRO A 47 -13.07 20.93 -11.36
C PRO A 47 -13.00 20.87 -12.89
N ASP A 48 -14.00 20.26 -13.54
CA ASP A 48 -14.09 20.15 -14.99
C ASP A 48 -14.22 21.54 -15.67
N GLN A 49 -15.11 22.39 -15.17
CA GLN A 49 -15.29 23.75 -15.68
C GLN A 49 -14.03 24.59 -15.53
N ARG A 50 -13.34 24.43 -14.40
CA ARG A 50 -12.09 25.13 -14.10
C ARG A 50 -10.96 24.68 -15.04
N ALA A 51 -10.80 23.36 -15.22
CA ALA A 51 -9.82 22.76 -16.14
C ALA A 51 -10.05 23.22 -17.59
N ASP A 52 -11.30 23.21 -18.07
CA ASP A 52 -11.67 23.66 -19.42
C ASP A 52 -11.35 25.15 -19.66
N MET A 53 -11.48 25.98 -18.63
CA MET A 53 -11.13 27.40 -18.73
C MET A 53 -9.62 27.62 -18.84
N VAL A 54 -8.83 26.89 -18.03
CA VAL A 54 -7.36 26.95 -18.07
C VAL A 54 -6.83 26.43 -19.39
N LEU A 55 -7.31 25.26 -19.84
CA LEU A 55 -6.88 24.60 -21.08
C LEU A 55 -6.99 25.52 -22.30
N LYS A 56 -8.07 26.31 -22.38
CA LYS A 56 -8.29 27.30 -23.47
C LYS A 56 -7.26 28.42 -23.49
N GLN A 57 -6.57 28.68 -22.40
CA GLN A 57 -5.53 29.72 -22.28
C GLN A 57 -4.12 29.17 -22.44
N MET A 58 -3.95 27.86 -22.46
CA MET A 58 -2.64 27.22 -22.56
C MET A 58 -2.09 27.25 -23.99
N THR A 59 -0.79 27.47 -24.07
CA THR A 59 -0.02 27.27 -25.29
C THR A 59 0.28 25.79 -25.51
N LEU A 60 0.72 25.40 -26.71
CA LEU A 60 1.14 24.04 -27.00
C LEU A 60 2.26 23.58 -26.04
N ASP A 61 3.26 24.44 -25.81
CA ASP A 61 4.38 24.10 -24.94
C ASP A 61 3.96 23.88 -23.47
N GLU A 62 3.02 24.67 -22.98
CA GLU A 62 2.48 24.48 -21.63
C GLU A 62 1.68 23.18 -21.50
N LYS A 63 0.94 22.77 -22.54
CA LYS A 63 0.24 21.49 -22.56
C LYS A 63 1.23 20.31 -22.58
N ILE A 64 2.28 20.41 -23.39
CA ILE A 64 3.35 19.41 -23.45
C ILE A 64 4.04 19.30 -22.08
N ASN A 65 4.44 20.40 -21.46
CA ASN A 65 5.13 20.40 -20.16
C ASN A 65 4.27 19.86 -19.00
N LEU A 66 2.94 19.86 -19.15
CA LEU A 66 2.03 19.35 -18.12
C LEU A 66 1.85 17.82 -18.19
N VAL A 67 2.21 17.18 -19.29
CA VAL A 67 1.98 15.75 -19.53
C VAL A 67 3.25 14.91 -19.42
N HIS A 68 4.31 15.43 -18.81
CA HIS A 68 5.53 14.68 -18.50
C HIS A 68 6.26 15.23 -17.30
N GLY A 69 7.11 14.40 -16.69
CA GLY A 69 8.00 14.78 -15.61
C GLY A 69 9.27 15.51 -16.06
N GLU A 70 9.87 16.26 -15.15
CA GLU A 70 11.12 17.00 -15.32
C GLU A 70 12.34 16.27 -14.73
N GLY A 71 12.13 15.06 -14.18
CA GLY A 71 13.16 14.20 -13.62
C GLY A 71 13.19 14.18 -12.09
N MET A 72 14.05 13.33 -11.58
CA MET A 72 14.31 13.18 -10.14
C MET A 72 15.80 12.97 -9.87
N PRO A 73 16.29 13.27 -8.64
CA PRO A 73 17.68 12.99 -8.27
C PRO A 73 18.02 11.50 -8.44
N GLY A 74 19.15 11.23 -9.12
CA GLY A 74 19.62 9.86 -9.36
C GLY A 74 19.02 9.17 -10.59
N TRP A 75 18.07 9.80 -11.28
CA TRP A 75 17.46 9.25 -12.49
C TRP A 75 17.84 10.09 -13.73
N GLY A 76 18.76 9.59 -14.52
CA GLY A 76 19.24 10.26 -15.73
C GLY A 76 20.21 11.45 -15.48
N PRO A 77 20.62 12.17 -16.52
CA PRO A 77 21.51 13.33 -16.40
C PRO A 77 20.77 14.56 -15.84
N PRO A 78 21.49 15.47 -15.15
CA PRO A 78 20.92 16.71 -14.65
C PRO A 78 20.23 17.53 -15.76
N ARG A 79 19.06 18.08 -15.45
CA ARG A 79 18.23 18.89 -16.36
C ARG A 79 18.14 20.35 -15.90
N PRO A 80 17.81 21.29 -16.81
CA PRO A 80 17.76 22.71 -16.49
C PRO A 80 16.81 23.06 -15.34
N ASN A 81 15.69 22.34 -15.19
CA ASN A 81 14.65 22.65 -14.19
C ASN A 81 14.80 21.86 -12.87
N TRP A 82 15.79 21.01 -12.71
CA TRP A 82 15.95 20.15 -11.53
C TRP A 82 15.96 20.90 -10.19
N TYR A 83 16.45 22.16 -10.17
CA TYR A 83 16.45 23.00 -8.97
C TYR A 83 15.04 23.38 -8.47
N LEU A 84 13.99 23.18 -9.30
CA LEU A 84 12.60 23.41 -8.93
C LEU A 84 11.98 22.21 -8.19
N GLY A 85 12.56 21.03 -8.36
CA GLY A 85 12.10 19.81 -7.71
C GLY A 85 12.35 19.85 -6.20
N ASN A 86 11.42 19.26 -5.44
CA ASN A 86 11.50 19.19 -3.99
C ASN A 86 12.33 18.00 -3.49
N GLY A 87 12.95 17.24 -4.38
CA GLY A 87 13.80 16.09 -4.07
C GLY A 87 13.05 14.82 -3.69
N GLY A 88 11.81 14.67 -4.11
CA GLY A 88 11.03 13.44 -4.03
C GLY A 88 11.21 12.53 -5.24
N ALA A 89 10.15 11.88 -5.65
CA ALA A 89 10.15 10.93 -6.77
C ALA A 89 10.08 11.60 -8.16
N GLY A 90 9.94 12.91 -8.23
CA GLY A 90 9.86 13.69 -9.46
C GLY A 90 8.90 14.87 -9.34
N PHE A 91 8.72 15.59 -10.43
CA PHE A 91 7.78 16.72 -10.47
C PHE A 91 7.37 17.05 -11.89
N VAL A 92 6.15 17.60 -12.03
CA VAL A 92 5.60 18.15 -13.28
C VAL A 92 5.56 19.67 -13.18
N LEU A 93 5.94 20.37 -14.28
CA LEU A 93 5.86 21.81 -14.31
C LEU A 93 4.40 22.26 -14.29
N GLY A 94 4.13 23.26 -13.46
CA GLY A 94 2.85 23.98 -13.50
C GLY A 94 2.81 25.03 -14.61
N VAL A 95 1.75 25.85 -14.59
CA VAL A 95 1.59 27.00 -15.49
C VAL A 95 1.47 28.28 -14.66
N PRO A 96 2.60 28.85 -14.17
CA PRO A 96 2.59 29.95 -13.19
C PRO A 96 1.81 31.18 -13.64
N ARG A 97 1.87 31.54 -14.93
CA ARG A 97 1.11 32.68 -15.47
C ARG A 97 -0.41 32.47 -15.33
N LEU A 98 -0.87 31.22 -15.27
CA LEU A 98 -2.29 30.86 -15.08
C LEU A 98 -2.59 30.52 -13.61
N GLY A 99 -1.59 30.49 -12.73
CA GLY A 99 -1.76 30.14 -11.32
C GLY A 99 -1.92 28.64 -11.06
N ILE A 100 -1.47 27.81 -11.98
CA ILE A 100 -1.44 26.36 -11.83
C ILE A 100 -0.11 25.97 -11.19
N PRO A 101 -0.10 25.29 -10.01
CA PRO A 101 1.12 24.93 -9.30
C PRO A 101 1.88 23.80 -10.02
N MET A 102 3.13 23.55 -9.60
CA MET A 102 3.84 22.33 -9.94
C MET A 102 3.27 21.16 -9.14
N ILE A 103 3.22 19.99 -9.75
CA ILE A 103 2.98 18.74 -9.03
C ILE A 103 4.33 18.25 -8.51
N GLN A 104 4.48 18.14 -7.19
CA GLN A 104 5.66 17.62 -6.50
C GLN A 104 5.32 16.26 -5.91
N MET A 105 5.95 15.19 -6.40
CA MET A 105 5.61 13.81 -6.09
C MET A 105 6.53 13.19 -5.07
N SER A 106 6.00 12.34 -4.21
CA SER A 106 6.80 11.47 -3.34
C SER A 106 6.20 10.08 -3.25
N ASP A 107 7.07 9.07 -3.27
CA ASP A 107 6.69 7.75 -2.78
C ASP A 107 6.20 7.86 -1.35
N ALA A 108 5.11 7.17 -1.05
CA ALA A 108 4.51 7.25 0.27
C ALA A 108 3.66 6.00 0.58
N ALA A 109 4.19 4.83 0.31
CA ALA A 109 3.47 3.58 0.52
C ALA A 109 3.03 3.40 1.98
N TYR A 110 3.89 3.66 2.95
CA TYR A 110 3.59 3.63 4.39
C TYR A 110 4.35 4.70 5.20
N GLY A 111 4.59 5.82 4.56
CA GLY A 111 5.25 7.02 5.06
C GLY A 111 5.94 7.74 3.92
N VAL A 112 6.09 9.06 4.03
CA VAL A 112 6.68 9.89 2.98
C VAL A 112 8.15 9.52 2.81
N ARG A 113 8.56 9.14 1.61
CA ARG A 113 9.96 8.89 1.30
C ARG A 113 10.67 10.21 1.02
N ALA A 114 11.56 10.61 1.93
CA ALA A 114 12.52 11.65 1.62
C ALA A 114 13.63 11.06 0.74
N SER A 115 13.96 11.69 -0.39
CA SER A 115 15.14 11.25 -1.12
C SER A 115 16.37 11.39 -0.23
N ALA A 116 17.33 10.48 -0.39
CA ALA A 116 18.57 10.40 0.37
C ALA A 116 19.35 11.72 0.56
N GLN A 117 19.02 12.76 -0.19
CA GLN A 117 19.74 14.03 -0.22
C GLN A 117 19.15 15.14 0.66
N ASN A 118 17.93 14.95 1.21
CA ASN A 118 17.18 16.06 1.82
C ASN A 118 17.26 16.14 3.34
N GLY A 119 17.76 15.11 4.02
CA GLY A 119 17.86 15.09 5.49
C GLY A 119 16.48 15.21 6.20
N ARG A 120 15.39 15.01 5.47
CA ARG A 120 14.04 14.99 5.99
C ARG A 120 13.73 13.59 6.51
N TYR A 121 12.82 13.51 7.44
CA TYR A 121 12.33 12.23 7.94
C TYR A 121 10.81 12.22 7.95
N SER A 122 10.26 11.01 7.97
CA SER A 122 8.84 10.77 8.01
C SER A 122 8.52 9.75 9.09
N THR A 123 7.27 9.67 9.47
CA THR A 123 6.77 8.53 10.23
C THR A 123 6.77 7.29 9.32
N ALA A 124 7.55 6.27 9.70
CA ALA A 124 7.35 4.94 9.13
C ALA A 124 6.19 4.28 9.85
N LEU A 125 5.06 4.19 9.17
CA LEU A 125 3.90 3.42 9.59
C LEU A 125 4.17 1.92 9.38
N PRO A 126 3.39 1.00 9.96
CA PRO A 126 3.41 -0.39 9.54
C PRO A 126 3.15 -0.52 8.04
N SER A 127 3.72 -1.53 7.40
CA SER A 127 3.54 -1.75 5.95
C SER A 127 2.06 -1.83 5.54
N ASN A 128 1.77 -1.68 4.26
CA ASN A 128 0.38 -1.76 3.79
C ASN A 128 -0.25 -3.13 4.08
N LEU A 129 0.53 -4.22 3.94
CA LEU A 129 0.08 -5.57 4.30
C LEU A 129 -0.22 -5.68 5.80
N ALA A 130 0.61 -5.07 6.66
CA ALA A 130 0.32 -4.96 8.07
C ALA A 130 -0.97 -4.17 8.32
N SER A 131 -1.11 -2.99 7.72
CA SER A 131 -2.33 -2.18 7.84
C SER A 131 -3.58 -2.97 7.42
N ALA A 132 -3.48 -3.78 6.36
CA ALA A 132 -4.57 -4.65 5.91
C ALA A 132 -4.97 -5.71 6.95
N ALA A 133 -4.04 -6.18 7.78
CA ALA A 133 -4.33 -7.13 8.86
C ALA A 133 -5.22 -6.52 9.96
N SER A 134 -5.37 -5.20 10.02
CA SER A 134 -6.34 -4.54 10.89
C SER A 134 -7.80 -4.77 10.49
N TRP A 135 -8.07 -5.02 9.21
CA TRP A 135 -9.42 -5.11 8.60
C TRP A 135 -10.31 -3.91 8.95
N ASP A 136 -9.70 -2.75 9.20
CA ASP A 136 -10.39 -1.55 9.69
C ASP A 136 -10.30 -0.39 8.70
N PRO A 137 -11.39 -0.05 8.00
CA PRO A 137 -11.41 1.11 7.12
C PRO A 137 -11.12 2.45 7.82
N ASN A 138 -11.42 2.57 9.13
CA ASN A 138 -11.09 3.78 9.88
C ASN A 138 -9.58 3.87 10.14
N ALA A 139 -8.93 2.76 10.52
CA ALA A 139 -7.47 2.73 10.65
C ALA A 139 -6.78 3.04 9.30
N ALA A 140 -7.31 2.53 8.18
CA ALA A 140 -6.82 2.88 6.85
C ALA A 140 -7.00 4.37 6.54
N CYS A 141 -8.11 4.99 6.97
CA CYS A 141 -8.33 6.43 6.84
C CYS A 141 -7.34 7.24 7.69
N GLU A 142 -7.12 6.90 8.97
CA GLU A 142 -6.14 7.56 9.85
C GLU A 142 -4.73 7.47 9.29
N TYR A 143 -4.38 6.31 8.74
CA TYR A 143 -3.14 6.04 8.03
C TYR A 143 -2.95 7.00 6.85
N GLY A 144 -3.96 7.14 6.00
CA GLY A 144 -3.94 8.04 4.85
C GLY A 144 -3.86 9.51 5.26
N ALA A 145 -4.62 9.92 6.28
CA ALA A 145 -4.62 11.29 6.77
C ALA A 145 -3.23 11.73 7.28
N LEU A 146 -2.52 10.85 8.00
CA LEU A 146 -1.15 11.13 8.45
C LEU A 146 -0.21 11.32 7.26
N ILE A 147 -0.23 10.38 6.29
CA ILE A 147 0.63 10.48 5.09
C ILE A 147 0.34 11.78 4.33
N GLY A 148 -0.92 12.10 4.08
CA GLY A 148 -1.30 13.34 3.39
C GLY A 148 -0.81 14.59 4.10
N THR A 149 -0.89 14.63 5.43
CA THR A 149 -0.37 15.72 6.27
C THR A 149 1.15 15.84 6.13
N GLU A 150 1.89 14.74 6.33
CA GLU A 150 3.35 14.75 6.25
C GLU A 150 3.86 15.07 4.84
N LEU A 151 3.14 14.66 3.77
CA LEU A 151 3.45 15.06 2.39
C LEU A 151 3.45 16.59 2.28
N ARG A 152 2.39 17.26 2.74
CA ARG A 152 2.29 18.72 2.69
C ARG A 152 3.35 19.40 3.53
N ASP A 153 3.57 18.92 4.77
CA ASP A 153 4.60 19.46 5.66
C ASP A 153 5.99 19.39 5.04
N GLN A 154 6.23 18.37 4.22
CA GLN A 154 7.49 18.20 3.50
C GLN A 154 7.52 18.89 2.12
N GLY A 155 6.42 19.50 1.69
CA GLY A 155 6.35 20.29 0.45
C GLY A 155 5.96 19.48 -0.79
N TYR A 156 5.29 18.34 -0.61
CA TYR A 156 4.72 17.53 -1.69
C TYR A 156 3.21 17.73 -1.79
N ASN A 157 2.65 17.49 -2.97
CA ASN A 157 1.22 17.61 -3.22
C ASN A 157 0.64 16.46 -4.07
N MET A 158 1.45 15.40 -4.31
CA MET A 158 0.98 14.16 -4.89
C MET A 158 1.68 12.97 -4.20
N THR A 159 0.88 11.99 -3.80
CA THR A 159 1.35 10.71 -3.26
C THR A 159 1.47 9.68 -4.38
N LEU A 160 2.43 8.75 -4.25
CA LEU A 160 2.58 7.57 -5.09
C LEU A 160 2.46 6.30 -4.23
N GLY A 161 1.47 6.28 -3.31
CA GLY A 161 1.44 5.32 -2.21
C GLY A 161 0.34 4.26 -2.23
N GLY A 162 -0.65 4.34 -3.12
CA GLY A 162 -1.87 3.51 -3.11
C GLY A 162 -1.73 2.12 -3.74
N GLY A 163 -0.74 1.32 -3.31
CA GLY A 163 -0.52 -0.03 -3.82
C GLY A 163 -1.66 -1.00 -3.49
N VAL A 164 -2.22 -1.70 -4.52
CA VAL A 164 -3.39 -2.59 -4.35
C VAL A 164 -3.32 -3.87 -5.19
N ASN A 165 -2.18 -4.17 -5.83
CA ASN A 165 -2.01 -5.45 -6.51
C ASN A 165 -2.28 -6.61 -5.53
N LEU A 166 -2.85 -7.71 -6.03
CA LEU A 166 -3.16 -8.85 -5.18
C LEU A 166 -1.92 -9.70 -4.92
N THR A 167 -1.88 -10.34 -3.75
CA THR A 167 -0.89 -11.38 -3.45
C THR A 167 -1.25 -12.66 -4.22
N ARG A 168 -1.15 -12.62 -5.56
CA ARG A 168 -1.32 -13.76 -6.44
C ARG A 168 -0.10 -14.67 -6.39
N GLU A 169 1.10 -14.06 -6.39
CA GLU A 169 2.37 -14.72 -6.14
C GLU A 169 2.85 -14.37 -4.71
N PRO A 170 2.77 -15.32 -3.76
CA PRO A 170 3.21 -15.05 -2.38
C PRO A 170 4.69 -14.71 -2.23
N ARG A 171 5.54 -15.04 -3.22
CA ARG A 171 6.98 -14.69 -3.21
C ARG A 171 7.26 -13.30 -3.79
N ASN A 172 6.25 -12.57 -4.27
CA ASN A 172 6.43 -11.22 -4.81
C ASN A 172 7.11 -10.31 -3.77
N GLY A 173 8.22 -9.70 -4.17
CA GLY A 173 9.02 -8.81 -3.32
C GLY A 173 8.31 -7.58 -2.81
N ARG A 174 7.18 -7.18 -3.42
CA ARG A 174 6.37 -6.01 -3.04
C ARG A 174 5.06 -6.35 -2.31
N ASN A 175 4.83 -7.60 -1.91
CA ASN A 175 3.60 -7.95 -1.17
C ASN A 175 3.39 -7.07 0.08
N PHE A 176 4.47 -6.67 0.78
CA PHE A 176 4.38 -5.76 1.93
C PHE A 176 3.81 -4.37 1.58
N GLU A 177 3.93 -3.96 0.32
CA GLU A 177 3.43 -2.67 -0.20
C GLU A 177 1.96 -2.73 -0.61
N TYR A 178 1.35 -3.92 -0.67
CA TYR A 178 -0.01 -4.17 -1.13
C TYR A 178 -0.94 -4.57 0.04
N MET A 179 -2.24 -4.76 -0.24
CA MET A 179 -3.28 -4.95 0.78
C MET A 179 -3.77 -6.41 0.90
N GLY A 180 -3.02 -7.38 0.38
CA GLY A 180 -3.33 -8.81 0.54
C GLY A 180 -3.89 -9.49 -0.71
N GLU A 181 -4.57 -10.64 -0.52
CA GLU A 181 -4.96 -11.55 -1.61
C GLU A 181 -6.43 -11.43 -2.04
N ASP A 182 -7.26 -10.72 -1.28
CA ASP A 182 -8.70 -10.59 -1.58
C ASP A 182 -9.04 -9.19 -2.12
N PRO A 183 -9.68 -9.09 -3.31
CA PRO A 183 -9.94 -7.81 -3.95
C PRO A 183 -10.91 -6.91 -3.19
N ILE A 184 -11.84 -7.49 -2.42
CA ILE A 184 -12.84 -6.71 -1.67
C ILE A 184 -12.20 -6.09 -0.44
N LEU A 185 -11.37 -6.86 0.29
CA LEU A 185 -10.59 -6.33 1.42
C LEU A 185 -9.61 -5.27 0.94
N ALA A 186 -8.76 -5.60 -0.04
CA ALA A 186 -7.71 -4.73 -0.54
C ALA A 186 -8.27 -3.42 -1.12
N GLY A 187 -9.27 -3.52 -2.00
CA GLY A 187 -9.91 -2.35 -2.61
C GLY A 187 -10.62 -1.44 -1.60
N THR A 188 -11.29 -2.03 -0.59
CA THR A 188 -11.95 -1.24 0.45
C THR A 188 -10.95 -0.47 1.29
N LEU A 189 -9.86 -1.10 1.72
CA LEU A 189 -8.88 -0.44 2.59
C LEU A 189 -8.08 0.61 1.85
N VAL A 190 -7.59 0.32 0.62
CA VAL A 190 -6.85 1.32 -0.15
C VAL A 190 -7.74 2.51 -0.53
N GLY A 191 -9.02 2.28 -0.83
CA GLY A 191 -9.97 3.35 -1.13
C GLY A 191 -10.17 4.31 0.04
N ASN A 192 -10.37 3.78 1.26
CA ASN A 192 -10.52 4.60 2.48
C ASN A 192 -9.23 5.36 2.80
N ARG A 193 -8.07 4.74 2.61
CA ARG A 193 -6.78 5.39 2.76
C ARG A 193 -6.65 6.58 1.81
N ILE A 194 -6.84 6.38 0.50
CA ILE A 194 -6.71 7.43 -0.53
C ILE A 194 -7.70 8.57 -0.29
N MET A 195 -8.93 8.26 0.10
CA MET A 195 -9.94 9.27 0.44
C MET A 195 -9.42 10.23 1.52
N CYS A 196 -8.79 9.71 2.57
CA CYS A 196 -8.30 10.50 3.69
C CYS A 196 -6.94 11.17 3.42
N GLU A 197 -6.10 10.61 2.54
CA GLU A 197 -4.95 11.31 1.97
C GLU A 197 -5.39 12.57 1.21
N GLN A 198 -6.35 12.43 0.30
CA GLN A 198 -6.84 13.54 -0.52
C GLN A 198 -7.59 14.60 0.29
N ALA A 199 -8.20 14.23 1.41
CA ALA A 199 -8.80 15.19 2.36
C ALA A 199 -7.76 16.19 2.92
N GLN A 200 -6.46 15.90 2.82
CA GLN A 200 -5.35 16.78 3.16
C GLN A 200 -4.90 17.67 1.99
N HIS A 201 -5.65 17.75 0.90
CA HIS A 201 -5.31 18.51 -0.31
C HIS A 201 -4.01 18.03 -0.96
N VAL A 202 -3.93 16.74 -1.25
CA VAL A 202 -2.92 16.10 -2.09
C VAL A 202 -3.62 15.30 -3.19
N ILE A 203 -2.95 15.09 -4.31
CA ILE A 203 -3.42 14.18 -5.35
C ILE A 203 -3.13 12.76 -4.88
N GLY A 204 -4.16 11.94 -4.72
CA GLY A 204 -4.04 10.51 -4.43
C GLY A 204 -3.76 9.71 -5.69
N ASP A 205 -2.94 8.69 -5.58
CA ASP A 205 -2.64 7.73 -6.65
C ASP A 205 -3.00 6.31 -6.22
N ILE A 206 -3.48 5.49 -7.16
CA ILE A 206 -3.68 4.05 -6.96
C ILE A 206 -2.84 3.26 -7.97
N LYS A 207 -2.08 2.23 -7.51
CA LYS A 207 -1.05 1.54 -8.30
C LYS A 207 -0.94 0.05 -7.96
N HIS A 208 -0.31 -0.76 -8.82
CA HIS A 208 0.15 -0.52 -10.18
C HIS A 208 -0.84 -1.17 -11.15
N TYR A 209 -1.49 -0.40 -11.98
CA TYR A 209 -2.58 -0.80 -12.86
C TYR A 209 -2.04 -1.36 -14.19
N ALA A 210 -2.01 -2.71 -14.41
CA ALA A 210 -2.49 -3.75 -13.53
C ALA A 210 -1.63 -5.02 -13.65
N LEU A 211 -1.83 -5.96 -12.70
CA LEU A 211 -1.23 -7.30 -12.80
C LEU A 211 0.31 -7.33 -12.69
N ASN A 212 0.91 -6.42 -11.94
CA ASN A 212 2.32 -6.49 -11.54
C ASN A 212 2.45 -7.32 -10.26
N ASP A 213 2.25 -8.65 -10.39
CA ASP A 213 2.18 -9.56 -9.26
C ASP A 213 3.49 -10.32 -9.00
N GLN A 214 4.54 -9.99 -9.74
CA GLN A 214 5.93 -10.40 -9.46
C GLN A 214 6.91 -9.32 -9.89
N GLU A 215 8.06 -9.27 -9.23
CA GLU A 215 9.12 -8.30 -9.51
C GLU A 215 10.17 -8.80 -10.51
N SER A 216 10.42 -10.11 -10.52
CA SER A 216 11.39 -10.71 -11.42
C SER A 216 10.94 -10.60 -12.87
N GLY A 217 11.65 -9.78 -13.65
CA GLY A 217 11.34 -9.54 -15.06
C GLY A 217 10.10 -8.67 -15.31
N ARG A 218 9.68 -7.86 -14.34
CA ARG A 218 8.48 -7.01 -14.42
C ARG A 218 8.44 -6.10 -15.64
N ASN A 219 9.60 -5.62 -16.12
CA ASN A 219 9.70 -4.78 -17.33
C ASN A 219 9.61 -5.58 -18.65
N GLU A 220 9.60 -6.91 -18.59
CA GLU A 220 9.77 -7.80 -19.73
C GLU A 220 8.61 -8.78 -19.90
N VAL A 221 7.88 -9.04 -18.82
CA VAL A 221 6.83 -10.05 -18.75
C VAL A 221 5.55 -9.62 -19.44
N ASN A 222 4.90 -10.59 -20.09
CA ASN A 222 3.54 -10.48 -20.56
C ASN A 222 2.65 -11.42 -19.73
N VAL A 223 1.75 -10.86 -18.96
CA VAL A 223 0.74 -11.61 -18.21
C VAL A 223 -0.38 -12.02 -19.17
N ILE A 224 -0.67 -13.30 -19.24
CA ILE A 224 -1.77 -13.87 -20.01
C ILE A 224 -2.89 -14.26 -19.04
N ILE A 225 -4.04 -13.64 -19.19
CA ILE A 225 -5.21 -13.83 -18.31
C ILE A 225 -6.51 -13.63 -19.10
N SER A 226 -7.58 -14.38 -18.75
CA SER A 226 -8.90 -14.16 -19.35
C SER A 226 -9.55 -12.86 -18.84
N GLU A 227 -10.43 -12.27 -19.65
CA GLU A 227 -11.14 -11.05 -19.30
C GLU A 227 -11.90 -11.20 -17.98
N ARG A 228 -12.65 -12.29 -17.81
CA ARG A 228 -13.40 -12.57 -16.61
C ARG A 228 -12.50 -12.66 -15.37
N ALA A 229 -11.41 -13.42 -15.45
CA ALA A 229 -10.49 -13.56 -14.33
C ALA A 229 -9.87 -12.21 -13.95
N MET A 230 -9.42 -11.45 -14.93
CA MET A 230 -8.87 -10.12 -14.73
C MET A 230 -9.86 -9.18 -14.04
N ARG A 231 -11.13 -9.15 -14.51
CA ARG A 231 -12.19 -8.28 -13.98
C ARG A 231 -12.62 -8.63 -12.56
N GLU A 232 -12.69 -9.93 -12.23
CA GLU A 232 -13.20 -10.41 -10.95
C GLU A 232 -12.11 -10.55 -9.86
N THR A 233 -10.84 -10.40 -10.23
CA THR A 233 -9.71 -10.49 -9.30
C THR A 233 -8.97 -9.15 -9.22
N ASP A 234 -7.89 -8.99 -9.92
CA ASP A 234 -6.98 -7.86 -9.82
C ASP A 234 -7.66 -6.52 -10.09
N LEU A 235 -8.42 -6.42 -11.19
CA LEU A 235 -9.12 -5.19 -11.52
C LEU A 235 -10.26 -4.85 -10.56
N LEU A 236 -10.87 -5.83 -9.90
CA LEU A 236 -11.91 -5.57 -8.90
C LEU A 236 -11.37 -4.76 -7.73
N ALA A 237 -10.15 -5.06 -7.26
CA ALA A 237 -9.51 -4.29 -6.20
C ALA A 237 -9.33 -2.81 -6.58
N PHE A 238 -8.87 -2.54 -7.81
CA PHE A 238 -8.77 -1.17 -8.35
C PHE A 238 -10.16 -0.51 -8.46
N GLN A 239 -11.14 -1.22 -9.02
CA GLN A 239 -12.49 -0.67 -9.20
C GLN A 239 -13.11 -0.25 -7.86
N ILE A 240 -12.98 -1.07 -6.82
CA ILE A 240 -13.46 -0.76 -5.47
C ILE A 240 -12.68 0.43 -4.91
N GLY A 241 -11.34 0.39 -4.97
CA GLY A 241 -10.47 1.45 -4.47
C GLY A 241 -10.75 2.79 -5.14
N ILE A 242 -10.96 2.81 -6.46
CA ILE A 242 -11.32 4.02 -7.22
C ILE A 242 -12.72 4.52 -6.83
N SER A 243 -13.70 3.61 -6.64
CA SER A 243 -15.06 4.01 -6.30
C SER A 243 -15.20 4.60 -4.90
N ILE A 244 -14.34 4.20 -3.96
CA ILE A 244 -14.33 4.71 -2.58
C ILE A 244 -13.40 5.93 -2.46
N GLY A 245 -12.17 5.80 -2.97
CA GLY A 245 -11.09 6.78 -2.77
C GLY A 245 -11.16 7.97 -3.74
N HIS A 246 -11.78 7.80 -4.91
CA HIS A 246 -11.81 8.80 -5.97
C HIS A 246 -10.42 9.41 -6.27
N PRO A 247 -9.37 8.58 -6.49
CA PRO A 247 -8.01 9.06 -6.69
C PRO A 247 -7.92 10.06 -7.85
N GLY A 248 -7.03 11.04 -7.73
CA GLY A 248 -6.73 11.97 -8.80
C GLY A 248 -5.91 11.33 -9.91
N ALA A 249 -5.16 10.27 -9.60
CA ALA A 249 -4.30 9.56 -10.55
C ALA A 249 -4.42 8.04 -10.42
N VAL A 250 -4.09 7.34 -11.51
CA VAL A 250 -3.88 5.89 -11.57
C VAL A 250 -2.53 5.65 -12.24
N MET A 251 -1.62 4.93 -11.58
CA MET A 251 -0.33 4.58 -12.15
C MET A 251 -0.42 3.27 -12.92
N CYS A 252 -0.13 3.29 -14.23
CA CYS A 252 -0.03 2.06 -15.01
C CYS A 252 1.27 1.31 -14.68
N SER A 253 1.22 -0.03 -14.73
CA SER A 253 2.34 -0.90 -14.34
C SER A 253 3.37 -1.10 -15.46
N TYR A 254 4.53 -1.69 -15.11
CA TYR A 254 5.61 -1.98 -16.05
C TYR A 254 5.28 -3.10 -17.02
N ASN A 255 4.63 -4.17 -16.55
CA ASN A 255 4.40 -5.40 -17.31
C ASN A 255 3.43 -5.20 -18.48
N ALA A 256 3.49 -6.11 -19.43
CA ALA A 256 2.47 -6.23 -20.45
C ALA A 256 1.32 -7.11 -19.95
N VAL A 257 0.12 -6.85 -20.46
CA VAL A 257 -1.08 -7.65 -20.24
C VAL A 257 -1.69 -8.01 -21.59
N ASN A 258 -1.80 -9.31 -21.84
CA ASN A 258 -2.36 -9.87 -23.09
C ASN A 258 -1.72 -9.29 -24.36
N GLY A 259 -0.41 -8.96 -24.29
CA GLY A 259 0.41 -8.55 -25.43
C GLY A 259 0.85 -7.10 -25.46
N ASP A 260 0.16 -6.18 -24.78
CA ASP A 260 0.51 -4.76 -24.72
C ASP A 260 1.03 -4.35 -23.35
N PHE A 261 2.11 -3.56 -23.28
CA PHE A 261 2.56 -2.97 -22.01
C PHE A 261 1.44 -2.13 -21.37
N ALA A 262 1.28 -2.22 -20.07
CA ALA A 262 0.14 -1.62 -19.38
C ALA A 262 -0.02 -0.12 -19.67
N CYS A 263 1.09 0.64 -19.74
CA CYS A 263 1.07 2.07 -20.04
C CYS A 263 0.77 2.41 -21.53
N GLU A 264 0.64 1.43 -22.40
CA GLU A 264 0.19 1.60 -23.78
C GLU A 264 -0.88 0.57 -24.18
N ASN A 265 -1.59 0.02 -23.19
CA ASN A 265 -2.67 -0.93 -23.37
C ASN A 265 -4.01 -0.19 -23.41
N LYS A 266 -4.54 -0.02 -24.63
CA LYS A 266 -5.81 0.69 -24.85
C LYS A 266 -6.98 0.04 -24.10
N HIS A 267 -7.01 -1.30 -24.06
CA HIS A 267 -8.08 -2.02 -23.36
C HIS A 267 -8.11 -1.67 -21.87
N LEU A 268 -6.95 -1.69 -21.21
CA LEU A 268 -6.85 -1.31 -19.78
C LEU A 268 -7.16 0.17 -19.56
N LEU A 269 -6.44 1.07 -20.27
CA LEU A 269 -6.45 2.51 -19.94
C LEU A 269 -7.69 3.24 -20.45
N THR A 270 -8.13 2.92 -21.67
CA THR A 270 -9.26 3.61 -22.29
C THR A 270 -10.56 2.86 -22.11
N ASP A 271 -10.60 1.56 -22.52
CA ASP A 271 -11.87 0.86 -22.60
C ASP A 271 -12.39 0.53 -21.19
N ILE A 272 -11.53 0.02 -20.29
CA ILE A 272 -11.90 -0.33 -18.92
C ILE A 272 -11.90 0.88 -17.99
N LEU A 273 -10.73 1.50 -17.79
CA LEU A 273 -10.56 2.53 -16.76
C LEU A 273 -11.35 3.80 -17.07
N LYS A 274 -11.14 4.38 -18.25
CA LYS A 274 -11.76 5.67 -18.61
C LYS A 274 -13.21 5.53 -19.06
N HIS A 275 -13.54 4.47 -19.81
CA HIS A 275 -14.89 4.28 -20.36
C HIS A 275 -15.80 3.48 -19.42
N ASP A 276 -15.49 2.20 -19.11
CA ASP A 276 -16.40 1.36 -18.32
C ASP A 276 -16.55 1.87 -16.89
N TRP A 277 -15.45 2.34 -16.27
CA TRP A 277 -15.48 2.84 -14.89
C TRP A 277 -15.69 4.36 -14.80
N GLY A 278 -15.59 5.09 -15.94
CA GLY A 278 -15.78 6.52 -15.98
C GLY A 278 -14.72 7.30 -15.19
N PHE A 279 -13.49 6.79 -15.08
CA PHE A 279 -12.43 7.42 -14.32
C PHE A 279 -12.09 8.81 -14.85
N PRO A 280 -12.28 9.88 -14.04
CA PRO A 280 -12.14 11.25 -14.52
C PRO A 280 -10.74 11.84 -14.35
N GLY A 281 -9.88 11.18 -13.55
CA GLY A 281 -8.50 11.59 -13.29
C GLY A 281 -7.56 11.27 -14.44
N PHE A 282 -6.26 11.38 -14.20
CA PHE A 282 -5.23 11.09 -15.20
C PHE A 282 -4.50 9.77 -14.93
N VAL A 283 -3.99 9.18 -16.00
CA VAL A 283 -3.10 8.02 -15.93
C VAL A 283 -1.66 8.51 -15.97
N VAL A 284 -0.90 8.19 -14.94
CA VAL A 284 0.55 8.42 -14.85
C VAL A 284 1.29 7.12 -15.15
N SER A 285 2.43 7.17 -15.86
CA SER A 285 3.25 5.99 -16.06
C SER A 285 4.01 5.63 -14.78
N ASP A 286 4.28 4.35 -14.56
CA ASP A 286 5.39 3.96 -13.69
C ASP A 286 6.72 4.49 -14.26
N TRP A 287 7.77 4.58 -13.44
CA TRP A 287 9.02 5.30 -13.74
C TRP A 287 9.81 4.64 -14.87
N GLY A 288 9.69 5.23 -16.07
CA GLY A 288 10.23 4.64 -17.31
C GLY A 288 9.35 3.53 -17.90
N GLY A 289 8.10 3.40 -17.47
CA GLY A 289 7.12 2.43 -17.99
C GLY A 289 6.49 2.82 -19.32
N THR A 290 6.83 3.99 -19.89
CA THR A 290 6.38 4.41 -21.22
C THR A 290 7.30 3.82 -22.29
N HIS A 291 6.72 3.19 -23.32
CA HIS A 291 7.47 2.52 -24.38
C HIS A 291 7.36 3.19 -25.76
N SER A 292 6.41 4.10 -25.95
CA SER A 292 6.16 4.78 -27.23
C SER A 292 5.45 6.12 -27.04
N THR A 293 5.48 6.96 -28.08
CA THR A 293 4.77 8.27 -28.09
C THR A 293 3.34 8.11 -28.58
N VAL A 294 3.15 7.72 -29.83
CA VAL A 294 1.83 7.72 -30.48
C VAL A 294 0.92 6.64 -29.91
N LYS A 295 1.44 5.43 -29.73
CA LYS A 295 0.65 4.30 -29.20
C LYS A 295 0.24 4.55 -27.74
N ALA A 296 1.17 4.99 -26.88
CA ALA A 296 0.87 5.28 -25.47
C ALA A 296 -0.16 6.40 -25.32
N SER A 297 0.00 7.51 -26.06
CA SER A 297 -0.99 8.60 -26.09
C SER A 297 -2.35 8.08 -26.58
N ALA A 298 -2.41 7.34 -27.68
CA ALA A 298 -3.66 6.79 -28.20
C ALA A 298 -4.30 5.75 -27.29
N ALA A 299 -3.51 5.03 -26.49
CA ALA A 299 -3.99 4.09 -25.50
C ALA A 299 -4.59 4.76 -24.27
N GLY A 300 -4.26 6.04 -24.01
CA GLY A 300 -4.82 6.79 -22.90
C GLY A 300 -3.86 7.06 -21.75
N LEU A 301 -2.53 6.92 -21.93
CA LEU A 301 -1.56 7.47 -21.01
C LEU A 301 -1.64 8.99 -21.02
N ASP A 302 -1.72 9.63 -19.86
CA ASP A 302 -1.91 11.07 -19.75
C ASP A 302 -0.64 11.82 -19.31
N ASN A 303 0.24 11.17 -18.54
CA ASN A 303 1.46 11.76 -18.01
C ASN A 303 2.58 10.73 -17.99
N GLU A 304 3.73 11.07 -18.57
CA GLU A 304 4.94 10.23 -18.57
C GLU A 304 5.87 10.61 -17.44
N GLU A 305 6.34 9.65 -16.64
CA GLU A 305 7.28 9.86 -15.55
C GLU A 305 8.53 8.94 -15.65
N PRO A 306 9.67 9.35 -15.08
CA PRO A 306 9.96 10.65 -14.45
C PRO A 306 10.50 11.70 -15.44
N LEU A 307 10.62 11.36 -16.72
CA LEU A 307 11.26 12.15 -17.77
C LEU A 307 10.28 12.45 -18.93
N ASP A 308 10.77 13.13 -19.95
CA ASP A 308 10.06 13.55 -21.17
C ASP A 308 10.48 12.74 -22.41
N GLU A 309 10.87 11.47 -22.23
CA GLU A 309 11.48 10.69 -23.31
C GLU A 309 10.55 10.51 -24.51
N PHE A 310 9.26 10.29 -24.25
CA PHE A 310 8.21 10.09 -25.25
C PHE A 310 7.19 11.22 -25.31
N PHE A 311 6.84 11.85 -24.18
CA PHE A 311 5.78 12.86 -24.12
C PHE A 311 6.30 14.30 -24.13
N GLY A 312 7.61 14.51 -24.21
CA GLY A 312 8.24 15.80 -24.44
C GLY A 312 8.27 16.23 -25.91
N ALA A 313 9.48 16.41 -26.45
CA ALA A 313 9.70 16.86 -27.83
C ALA A 313 9.07 15.94 -28.89
N LYS A 314 9.09 14.61 -28.67
CA LYS A 314 8.50 13.63 -29.59
C LYS A 314 6.97 13.77 -29.68
N LEU A 315 6.28 13.98 -28.54
CA LEU A 315 4.84 14.20 -28.54
C LEU A 315 4.48 15.54 -29.20
N LYS A 316 5.26 16.59 -28.94
CA LYS A 316 5.08 17.89 -29.61
C LYS A 316 5.18 17.76 -31.11
N GLU A 317 6.19 17.04 -31.62
CA GLU A 317 6.34 16.78 -33.06
C GLU A 317 5.18 15.94 -33.62
N ALA A 318 4.75 14.91 -32.90
CA ALA A 318 3.62 14.06 -33.30
C ALA A 318 2.31 14.86 -33.38
N VAL A 319 2.09 15.82 -32.49
CA VAL A 319 0.93 16.72 -32.52
C VAL A 319 1.05 17.69 -33.70
N GLN A 320 2.21 18.30 -33.92
CA GLN A 320 2.42 19.24 -35.01
C GLN A 320 2.30 18.59 -36.38
N SER A 321 2.72 17.33 -36.50
CA SER A 321 2.59 16.55 -37.76
C SER A 321 1.20 15.92 -37.95
N GLY A 322 0.32 16.00 -36.94
CA GLY A 322 -1.02 15.40 -36.99
C GLY A 322 -1.07 13.90 -36.73
N GLN A 323 0.02 13.27 -36.29
CA GLN A 323 0.03 11.86 -35.89
C GLN A 323 -0.73 11.66 -34.56
N VAL A 324 -0.67 12.64 -33.65
CA VAL A 324 -1.51 12.74 -32.47
C VAL A 324 -2.43 13.94 -32.65
N PRO A 325 -3.76 13.79 -32.59
CA PRO A 325 -4.70 14.91 -32.67
C PRO A 325 -4.49 15.88 -31.51
N MET A 326 -4.63 17.20 -31.75
CA MET A 326 -4.59 18.21 -30.68
C MET A 326 -5.62 17.91 -29.59
N SER A 327 -6.79 17.39 -29.96
CA SER A 327 -7.82 17.00 -28.99
C SER A 327 -7.39 15.88 -28.04
N GLN A 328 -6.46 15.02 -28.45
CA GLN A 328 -5.91 13.98 -27.59
C GLN A 328 -4.95 14.60 -26.54
N LEU A 329 -4.07 15.51 -26.97
CA LEU A 329 -3.21 16.27 -26.04
C LEU A 329 -4.06 17.14 -25.10
N ASP A 330 -5.14 17.70 -25.60
CA ASP A 330 -6.08 18.49 -24.79
C ASP A 330 -6.77 17.62 -23.72
N ASP A 331 -7.15 16.37 -24.03
CA ASP A 331 -7.71 15.46 -23.04
C ASP A 331 -6.67 15.08 -21.97
N HIS A 332 -5.44 14.78 -22.34
CA HIS A 332 -4.34 14.49 -21.39
C HIS A 332 -4.12 15.66 -20.42
N ALA A 333 -3.89 16.84 -20.93
CA ALA A 333 -3.67 18.05 -20.12
C ALA A 333 -4.89 18.40 -19.26
N ARG A 334 -6.11 18.24 -19.81
CA ARG A 334 -7.36 18.48 -19.09
C ARG A 334 -7.52 17.58 -17.88
N ARG A 335 -7.16 16.29 -17.98
CA ARG A 335 -7.25 15.31 -16.89
C ARG A 335 -6.30 15.65 -15.75
N VAL A 336 -5.07 16.06 -16.06
CA VAL A 336 -4.12 16.55 -15.05
C VAL A 336 -4.68 17.78 -14.34
N LEU A 337 -5.07 18.81 -15.08
CA LEU A 337 -5.67 20.04 -14.52
C LEU A 337 -6.91 19.75 -13.66
N ARG A 338 -7.80 18.87 -14.13
CA ARG A 338 -8.98 18.48 -13.38
C ARG A 338 -8.62 17.87 -12.03
N SER A 339 -7.62 17.00 -11.99
CA SER A 339 -7.16 16.37 -10.75
C SER A 339 -6.52 17.38 -9.80
N GLU A 340 -5.77 18.36 -10.29
CA GLU A 340 -5.24 19.46 -9.49
C GLU A 340 -6.34 20.30 -8.84
N PHE A 341 -7.42 20.58 -9.57
CA PHE A 341 -8.58 21.29 -9.01
C PHE A 341 -9.40 20.42 -8.06
N ALA A 342 -9.59 19.14 -8.39
CA ALA A 342 -10.42 18.24 -7.59
C ALA A 342 -9.79 17.90 -6.23
N SER A 343 -8.47 17.73 -6.19
CA SER A 343 -7.73 17.51 -4.94
C SER A 343 -7.52 18.79 -4.13
N GLY A 344 -7.74 19.97 -4.75
CA GLY A 344 -7.62 21.27 -4.08
C GLY A 344 -6.21 21.82 -3.99
N ILE A 345 -5.19 21.22 -4.66
CA ILE A 345 -3.80 21.73 -4.58
C ILE A 345 -3.66 23.14 -5.19
N VAL A 346 -4.56 23.54 -6.09
CA VAL A 346 -4.60 24.91 -6.64
C VAL A 346 -5.12 25.90 -5.61
N ASP A 347 -6.12 25.50 -4.83
CA ASP A 347 -6.80 26.38 -3.86
C ASP A 347 -6.09 26.41 -2.51
N HIS A 348 -5.34 25.36 -2.20
CA HIS A 348 -4.58 25.16 -0.97
C HIS A 348 -3.10 24.92 -1.28
N PRO A 349 -2.32 25.93 -1.67
CA PRO A 349 -0.91 25.79 -1.94
C PRO A 349 -0.17 25.12 -0.77
N VAL A 350 0.85 24.32 -1.10
CA VAL A 350 1.64 23.65 -0.08
C VAL A 350 2.57 24.64 0.62
N GLU A 351 2.50 24.67 1.94
CA GLU A 351 3.44 25.39 2.81
C GLU A 351 4.20 24.38 3.65
N LYS A 352 5.53 24.40 3.58
CA LYS A 352 6.38 23.49 4.37
C LYS A 352 6.27 23.80 5.85
N ALA A 353 6.05 22.74 6.64
CA ALA A 353 5.99 22.80 8.09
C ALA A 353 6.94 21.78 8.74
N VAL A 354 6.98 21.77 10.05
CA VAL A 354 7.70 20.74 10.81
C VAL A 354 6.76 19.56 11.02
N VAL A 355 7.22 18.38 10.63
CA VAL A 355 6.46 17.13 10.83
C VAL A 355 6.22 16.90 12.33
N ASP A 356 4.98 16.56 12.70
CA ASP A 356 4.61 16.16 14.07
C ASP A 356 5.06 14.73 14.37
N VAL A 357 6.30 14.59 14.82
CA VAL A 357 6.94 13.29 15.10
C VAL A 357 6.20 12.52 16.20
N GLU A 358 5.75 13.19 17.23
CA GLU A 358 5.10 12.54 18.39
C GLU A 358 3.71 12.03 18.02
N GLY A 359 2.94 12.83 17.29
CA GLY A 359 1.65 12.40 16.72
C GLY A 359 1.81 11.23 15.75
N GLY A 360 2.78 11.32 14.83
CA GLY A 360 3.12 10.24 13.91
C GLY A 360 3.51 8.94 14.63
N PHE A 361 4.31 9.02 15.68
CA PHE A 361 4.68 7.85 16.48
C PHE A 361 3.49 7.22 17.22
N ALA A 362 2.56 8.04 17.71
CA ALA A 362 1.34 7.53 18.34
C ALA A 362 0.48 6.75 17.34
N THR A 363 0.26 7.31 16.15
CA THR A 363 -0.48 6.65 15.06
C THR A 363 0.23 5.36 14.60
N SER A 364 1.56 5.40 14.43
CA SER A 364 2.35 4.20 14.05
C SER A 364 2.20 3.08 15.08
N GLN A 365 2.21 3.40 16.39
CA GLN A 365 2.01 2.42 17.44
C GLN A 365 0.61 1.83 17.43
N ASP A 366 -0.42 2.66 17.33
CA ASP A 366 -1.82 2.21 17.35
C ASP A 366 -2.12 1.26 16.17
N ILE A 367 -1.65 1.62 14.97
CA ILE A 367 -1.81 0.76 13.79
C ILE A 367 -1.01 -0.54 13.93
N ALA A 368 0.22 -0.51 14.48
CA ALA A 368 1.01 -1.72 14.71
C ALA A 368 0.34 -2.67 15.73
N GLU A 369 -0.28 -2.12 16.77
CA GLU A 369 -1.07 -2.89 17.74
C GLU A 369 -2.31 -3.53 17.11
N GLN A 370 -2.97 -2.82 16.19
CA GLN A 370 -4.14 -3.32 15.46
C GLN A 370 -3.78 -4.28 14.33
N SER A 371 -2.51 -4.37 13.92
CA SER A 371 -2.02 -5.13 12.77
C SER A 371 -1.27 -6.40 13.14
N THR A 372 -0.75 -6.52 14.36
CA THR A 372 0.01 -7.69 14.81
C THR A 372 -0.93 -8.87 15.04
N VAL A 373 -0.72 -9.96 14.29
CA VAL A 373 -1.59 -11.14 14.30
C VAL A 373 -1.07 -12.19 15.27
N LEU A 374 -1.89 -12.66 16.20
CA LEU A 374 -1.58 -13.81 17.05
C LEU A 374 -1.91 -15.10 16.30
N LEU A 375 -0.88 -15.81 15.84
CA LEU A 375 -1.02 -17.06 15.06
C LEU A 375 -1.11 -18.31 15.91
N LYS A 376 -0.40 -18.34 17.05
CA LYS A 376 -0.40 -19.50 17.97
C LYS A 376 -0.31 -19.04 19.42
N ASN A 377 -1.08 -19.69 20.31
CA ASN A 377 -1.03 -19.47 21.76
C ASN A 377 -1.30 -20.76 22.53
N ALA A 378 -0.41 -21.75 22.36
CA ALA A 378 -0.57 -23.08 22.96
C ALA A 378 -0.34 -23.03 24.48
N GLY A 379 -1.32 -23.54 25.22
CA GLY A 379 -1.28 -23.55 26.69
C GLY A 379 -1.40 -22.14 27.30
N ASN A 380 -1.92 -21.16 26.56
CA ASN A 380 -2.04 -19.76 26.99
C ASN A 380 -0.70 -19.19 27.47
N VAL A 381 0.39 -19.45 26.72
CA VAL A 381 1.72 -18.91 27.02
C VAL A 381 1.71 -17.37 26.96
N LEU A 382 0.85 -16.79 26.15
CA LEU A 382 0.58 -15.37 26.06
C LEU A 382 -0.81 -15.02 26.64
N PRO A 383 -0.99 -13.84 27.24
CA PRO A 383 0.04 -12.84 27.51
C PRO A 383 0.98 -13.28 28.64
N LEU A 384 2.23 -12.78 28.56
CA LEU A 384 3.24 -13.02 29.59
C LEU A 384 2.85 -12.33 30.91
N ASP A 385 2.97 -13.05 32.01
CA ASP A 385 2.71 -12.51 33.35
C ASP A 385 3.95 -11.86 33.95
N ARG A 386 3.96 -10.53 34.03
CA ARG A 386 5.06 -9.74 34.61
C ARG A 386 5.41 -10.12 36.05
N ALA A 387 4.46 -10.62 36.82
CA ALA A 387 4.67 -10.93 38.23
C ALA A 387 5.46 -12.23 38.43
N THR A 388 5.42 -13.13 37.45
CA THR A 388 6.04 -14.47 37.55
C THR A 388 7.31 -14.62 36.71
N LEU A 389 7.63 -13.64 35.86
CA LEU A 389 8.81 -13.65 34.99
C LEU A 389 10.03 -13.09 35.70
N HIS A 390 11.08 -13.93 35.87
CA HIS A 390 12.35 -13.56 36.45
C HIS A 390 13.46 -13.43 35.40
N SER A 391 13.30 -14.06 34.24
CA SER A 391 14.28 -14.02 33.15
C SER A 391 13.65 -14.24 31.79
N ILE A 392 14.17 -13.52 30.77
CA ILE A 392 13.75 -13.62 29.38
C ILE A 392 14.99 -13.76 28.49
N ALA A 393 15.00 -14.73 27.58
CA ALA A 393 15.96 -14.78 26.49
C ALA A 393 15.37 -14.10 25.25
N ILE A 394 16.02 -13.08 24.72
CA ILE A 394 15.69 -12.40 23.47
C ILE A 394 16.71 -12.84 22.44
N ILE A 395 16.25 -13.44 21.36
CA ILE A 395 17.10 -14.08 20.35
C ILE A 395 16.71 -13.57 18.97
N GLY A 396 17.70 -13.34 18.10
CA GLY A 396 17.48 -12.96 16.71
C GLY A 396 18.28 -11.74 16.27
N GLY A 397 18.58 -11.67 14.98
CA GLY A 397 19.47 -10.67 14.40
C GLY A 397 18.92 -9.24 14.44
N HIS A 398 17.62 -9.09 14.65
CA HIS A 398 16.92 -7.80 14.66
C HIS A 398 16.36 -7.40 16.03
N ALA A 399 16.47 -8.28 17.00
CA ALA A 399 15.94 -8.05 18.33
C ALA A 399 16.57 -6.83 19.05
N ASP A 400 17.78 -6.41 18.67
CA ASP A 400 18.49 -5.24 19.24
C ASP A 400 18.40 -3.97 18.38
N SER A 401 17.81 -4.02 17.20
CA SER A 401 17.68 -2.86 16.29
C SER A 401 16.28 -2.65 15.71
N GLY A 402 15.45 -3.65 15.59
CA GLY A 402 14.12 -3.58 15.00
C GLY A 402 14.11 -3.35 13.48
N MET A 403 13.36 -4.15 12.74
CA MET A 403 13.10 -3.95 11.32
C MET A 403 11.82 -3.13 11.13
N ILE A 404 11.86 -2.06 10.33
CA ILE A 404 10.70 -1.17 10.19
C ILE A 404 10.15 -1.10 8.77
N SER A 405 10.91 -1.53 7.77
CA SER A 405 10.57 -1.27 6.36
C SER A 405 11.14 -2.34 5.43
N GLY A 406 10.37 -2.66 4.37
CA GLY A 406 10.92 -3.29 3.16
C GLY A 406 11.73 -2.31 2.32
N GLY A 407 12.29 -2.78 1.21
CA GLY A 407 13.16 -1.98 0.33
C GLY A 407 12.47 -1.49 -0.94
N GLY A 408 13.14 -0.60 -1.67
CA GLY A 408 12.66 -0.05 -2.93
C GLY A 408 12.00 1.32 -2.78
N SER A 409 11.10 1.68 -3.69
CA SER A 409 10.38 2.95 -3.68
C SER A 409 9.50 3.12 -2.44
N ALA A 410 8.95 2.03 -1.91
CA ALA A 410 8.14 2.01 -0.70
C ALA A 410 8.92 2.21 0.61
N GLN A 411 10.26 2.21 0.57
CA GLN A 411 11.12 2.41 1.73
C GLN A 411 10.86 3.76 2.39
N VAL A 412 10.75 3.80 3.71
CA VAL A 412 10.58 5.03 4.49
C VAL A 412 11.86 5.30 5.27
N ASP A 413 12.36 6.53 5.20
CA ASP A 413 13.52 6.98 5.95
C ASP A 413 13.06 7.58 7.30
N PRO A 414 13.26 6.85 8.41
CA PRO A 414 12.96 7.38 9.74
C PRO A 414 13.97 8.47 10.15
N PRO A 415 13.78 9.13 11.30
CA PRO A 415 14.77 10.10 11.79
C PRO A 415 16.17 9.50 11.86
N GLY A 416 17.12 10.08 11.11
CA GLY A 416 18.49 9.57 11.01
C GLY A 416 19.15 9.91 9.67
N PRO A 417 20.30 9.29 9.37
CA PRO A 417 20.92 9.44 8.07
C PRO A 417 20.05 8.77 6.98
N PRO A 418 20.08 9.26 5.75
CA PRO A 418 19.36 8.64 4.63
C PRO A 418 19.92 7.25 4.34
N HIS A 419 19.06 6.38 3.85
CA HIS A 419 19.39 5.00 3.48
C HIS A 419 19.51 4.86 1.95
N GLU A 420 20.36 3.93 1.52
CA GLU A 420 20.42 3.56 0.11
C GLU A 420 19.15 2.85 -0.33
N TRP A 421 18.84 2.94 -1.61
CA TRP A 421 17.73 2.19 -2.23
C TRP A 421 17.95 0.68 -2.05
N GLN A 422 16.91 -0.05 -1.67
CA GLN A 422 16.99 -1.47 -1.30
C GLN A 422 17.87 -1.81 -0.07
N ALA A 423 18.15 -0.84 0.80
CA ALA A 423 18.83 -1.10 2.06
C ALA A 423 17.84 -1.49 3.18
N HIS A 424 18.33 -2.27 4.14
CA HIS A 424 17.57 -2.52 5.36
C HIS A 424 17.46 -1.24 6.18
N VAL A 425 16.24 -0.89 6.59
CA VAL A 425 15.97 0.30 7.41
C VAL A 425 15.79 -0.11 8.86
N TRP A 426 16.70 0.36 9.72
CA TRP A 426 16.71 0.05 11.13
C TRP A 426 16.33 1.27 11.96
N PHE A 427 15.60 1.04 13.04
CA PHE A 427 15.22 2.09 13.97
C PHE A 427 15.72 1.79 15.39
N PRO A 428 16.21 2.79 16.18
CA PRO A 428 16.84 2.55 17.48
C PRO A 428 15.93 1.94 18.56
N THR A 429 14.62 2.05 18.44
CA THR A 429 13.69 1.41 19.37
C THR A 429 13.57 -0.06 19.02
N SER A 430 14.34 -0.88 19.70
CA SER A 430 14.39 -2.32 19.43
C SER A 430 13.42 -3.12 20.29
N PRO A 431 13.01 -4.32 19.85
CA PRO A 431 12.27 -5.28 20.67
C PRO A 431 12.90 -5.52 22.03
N LEU A 432 14.22 -5.70 22.09
CA LEU A 432 14.97 -5.89 23.35
C LEU A 432 14.73 -4.73 24.33
N LYS A 433 14.83 -3.47 23.88
CA LYS A 433 14.58 -2.28 24.72
C LYS A 433 13.13 -2.20 25.17
N ALA A 434 12.19 -2.42 24.25
CA ALA A 434 10.77 -2.35 24.53
C ALA A 434 10.34 -3.42 25.56
N ILE A 435 10.79 -4.65 25.39
CA ILE A 435 10.49 -5.77 26.31
C ILE A 435 11.15 -5.53 27.68
N THR A 436 12.42 -5.09 27.70
CA THR A 436 13.11 -4.74 28.96
C THR A 436 12.35 -3.70 29.77
N ALA A 437 11.80 -2.69 29.09
CA ALA A 437 10.98 -1.65 29.75
C ALA A 437 9.71 -2.19 30.39
N LYS A 438 9.14 -3.31 29.90
CA LYS A 438 7.93 -3.94 30.46
C LYS A 438 8.23 -4.72 31.76
N VAL A 439 9.44 -5.22 31.94
CA VAL A 439 9.85 -6.06 33.06
C VAL A 439 11.23 -5.64 33.60
N PRO A 440 11.36 -4.44 34.19
CA PRO A 440 12.64 -3.88 34.59
C PRO A 440 13.37 -4.69 35.68
N GLY A 441 12.69 -5.63 36.34
CA GLY A 441 13.27 -6.50 37.37
C GLY A 441 13.72 -7.87 36.86
N ALA A 442 13.42 -8.23 35.60
CA ALA A 442 13.81 -9.50 35.00
C ALA A 442 15.22 -9.47 34.44
N VAL A 443 15.91 -10.61 34.51
CA VAL A 443 17.21 -10.79 33.84
C VAL A 443 17.00 -10.96 32.36
N MET A 444 17.62 -10.10 31.55
CA MET A 444 17.56 -10.19 30.09
C MET A 444 18.81 -10.90 29.57
N TYR A 445 18.61 -12.00 28.87
CA TYR A 445 19.65 -12.67 28.09
C TYR A 445 19.44 -12.33 26.62
N PHE A 446 20.52 -12.01 25.90
CA PHE A 446 20.44 -11.67 24.48
C PHE A 446 21.45 -12.51 23.68
N ASP A 447 20.99 -12.98 22.50
CA ASP A 447 21.83 -13.61 21.49
C ASP A 447 21.34 -13.22 20.09
N ARG A 448 22.25 -12.89 19.19
CA ARG A 448 21.88 -12.50 17.81
C ARG A 448 21.37 -13.66 16.95
N GLY A 449 21.45 -14.88 17.45
CA GLY A 449 20.95 -16.05 16.73
C GLY A 449 21.79 -16.48 15.53
N THR A 450 23.04 -16.02 15.41
CA THR A 450 23.93 -16.40 14.31
C THR A 450 24.44 -17.84 14.44
N ASP A 451 24.47 -18.37 15.67
CA ASP A 451 24.79 -19.77 15.98
C ASP A 451 23.64 -20.40 16.79
N PRO A 452 22.88 -21.33 16.21
CA PRO A 452 21.79 -22.01 16.90
C PRO A 452 22.19 -22.67 18.23
N ALA A 453 23.43 -23.18 18.37
CA ALA A 453 23.90 -23.79 19.59
C ALA A 453 24.12 -22.76 20.71
N SER A 454 24.71 -21.62 20.40
CA SER A 454 24.85 -20.49 21.34
C SER A 454 23.49 -20.00 21.81
N ALA A 455 22.57 -19.78 20.88
CA ALA A 455 21.22 -19.32 21.16
C ALA A 455 20.45 -20.30 22.07
N ALA A 456 20.58 -21.61 21.85
CA ALA A 456 20.01 -22.66 22.70
C ALA A 456 20.55 -22.61 24.14
N GLU A 457 21.86 -22.40 24.34
CA GLU A 457 22.46 -22.25 25.67
C GLU A 457 21.98 -20.94 26.38
N VAL A 458 21.67 -19.88 25.63
CA VAL A 458 21.06 -18.67 26.18
C VAL A 458 19.61 -18.95 26.58
N ALA A 459 18.84 -19.61 25.72
CA ALA A 459 17.44 -19.94 25.94
C ALA A 459 17.22 -20.80 27.19
N LYS A 460 18.10 -21.75 27.49
CA LYS A 460 18.05 -22.64 28.68
C LYS A 460 18.09 -21.87 30.02
N LYS A 461 18.62 -20.65 30.03
CA LYS A 461 18.80 -19.86 31.25
C LYS A 461 17.57 -19.06 31.63
N ALA A 462 16.59 -18.98 30.73
CA ALA A 462 15.45 -18.07 30.84
C ALA A 462 14.14 -18.82 31.13
N ASP A 463 13.21 -18.16 31.81
CA ASP A 463 11.84 -18.62 32.02
C ASP A 463 11.05 -18.72 30.71
N VAL A 464 11.37 -17.87 29.75
CA VAL A 464 10.77 -17.81 28.40
C VAL A 464 11.84 -17.40 27.41
N ALA A 465 11.79 -17.96 26.20
CA ALA A 465 12.60 -17.51 25.06
C ALA A 465 11.72 -16.88 23.99
N ILE A 466 12.11 -15.70 23.49
CA ILE A 466 11.41 -14.99 22.41
C ILE A 466 12.39 -14.86 21.24
N VAL A 467 12.05 -15.47 20.11
CA VAL A 467 12.86 -15.42 18.87
C VAL A 467 12.23 -14.42 17.92
N PHE A 468 12.98 -13.43 17.53
CA PHE A 468 12.64 -12.51 16.44
C PHE A 468 13.22 -13.05 15.13
N ALA A 469 12.34 -13.45 14.23
CA ALA A 469 12.71 -14.01 12.93
C ALA A 469 12.15 -13.12 11.82
N TYR A 470 12.85 -13.06 10.69
CA TYR A 470 12.53 -12.11 9.65
C TYR A 470 12.62 -12.70 8.25
N GLN A 471 11.89 -12.09 7.32
CA GLN A 471 12.10 -12.22 5.88
C GLN A 471 11.98 -10.83 5.26
N TRP A 472 13.12 -10.22 4.92
CA TRP A 472 13.15 -8.94 4.25
C TRP A 472 12.80 -9.09 2.76
N THR A 473 11.94 -8.20 2.27
CA THR A 473 11.47 -8.16 0.89
C THR A 473 11.65 -6.77 0.29
N SER A 474 11.76 -6.66 -1.01
CA SER A 474 12.06 -5.41 -1.69
C SER A 474 11.51 -5.37 -3.10
N GLU A 475 11.20 -4.18 -3.57
CA GLU A 475 11.01 -3.90 -4.97
C GLU A 475 12.22 -4.36 -5.81
N GLY A 476 11.94 -4.89 -6.99
CA GLY A 476 12.93 -5.40 -7.96
C GLY A 476 13.43 -6.82 -7.68
N MET A 477 12.98 -7.47 -6.60
CA MET A 477 13.42 -8.82 -6.23
C MET A 477 12.28 -9.61 -5.61
N ASP A 478 11.95 -10.77 -6.19
CA ASP A 478 11.10 -11.75 -5.52
C ASP A 478 11.93 -12.61 -4.59
N VAL A 479 11.31 -13.12 -3.49
CA VAL A 479 11.97 -14.09 -2.64
C VAL A 479 12.01 -15.46 -3.33
N PRO A 480 13.14 -16.19 -3.27
CA PRO A 480 13.29 -17.46 -3.98
C PRO A 480 12.41 -18.57 -3.41
N ALA A 481 12.03 -18.47 -2.15
CA ALA A 481 11.19 -19.42 -1.43
C ALA A 481 10.51 -18.75 -0.24
N LEU A 482 9.45 -19.36 0.26
CA LEU A 482 8.73 -18.88 1.45
C LEU A 482 9.38 -19.33 2.77
N SER A 483 10.49 -20.06 2.75
CA SER A 483 11.27 -20.39 3.97
C SER A 483 11.96 -19.14 4.50
N LEU A 484 12.16 -19.10 5.82
CA LEU A 484 12.96 -18.05 6.45
C LEU A 484 14.42 -18.11 5.97
N PRO A 485 15.06 -16.98 5.64
CA PRO A 485 16.45 -16.92 5.20
C PRO A 485 17.42 -17.19 6.38
N ASP A 486 18.73 -17.28 6.08
CA ASP A 486 19.82 -17.31 7.05
C ASP A 486 19.74 -18.41 8.11
N ASN A 487 19.20 -19.57 7.73
CA ASN A 487 19.08 -20.75 8.63
C ASN A 487 18.23 -20.49 9.90
N GLN A 488 17.29 -19.54 9.84
CA GLN A 488 16.46 -19.15 10.98
C GLN A 488 15.52 -20.29 11.43
N ASP A 489 15.08 -21.16 10.52
CA ASP A 489 14.27 -22.33 10.88
C ASP A 489 15.04 -23.24 11.87
N ALA A 490 16.31 -23.55 11.61
CA ALA A 490 17.14 -24.34 12.51
C ALA A 490 17.46 -23.60 13.84
N LEU A 491 17.58 -22.27 13.80
CA LEU A 491 17.69 -21.46 15.01
C LEU A 491 16.47 -21.64 15.91
N ILE A 492 15.27 -21.50 15.34
CA ILE A 492 14.00 -21.63 16.07
C ILE A 492 13.86 -23.04 16.64
N GLU A 493 14.19 -24.08 15.88
CA GLU A 493 14.15 -25.47 16.34
C GLU A 493 15.11 -25.70 17.51
N ALA A 494 16.34 -25.19 17.43
CA ALA A 494 17.33 -25.34 18.52
C ALA A 494 16.89 -24.62 19.79
N VAL A 495 16.34 -23.42 19.67
CA VAL A 495 15.80 -22.66 20.81
C VAL A 495 14.58 -23.35 21.41
N ALA A 496 13.64 -23.84 20.59
CA ALA A 496 12.45 -24.54 21.04
C ALA A 496 12.79 -25.87 21.77
N ALA A 497 13.80 -26.60 21.29
CA ALA A 497 14.28 -27.78 21.96
C ALA A 497 14.93 -27.47 23.33
N ALA A 498 15.53 -26.29 23.48
CA ALA A 498 16.19 -25.83 24.69
C ALA A 498 15.24 -25.19 25.72
N ASN A 499 14.18 -24.51 25.27
CA ASN A 499 13.22 -23.84 26.12
C ASN A 499 11.77 -24.17 25.68
N PRO A 500 11.00 -24.93 26.50
CA PRO A 500 9.64 -25.34 26.12
C PRO A 500 8.62 -24.19 26.09
N LYS A 501 8.97 -22.97 26.52
CA LYS A 501 8.16 -21.76 26.44
C LYS A 501 8.70 -20.83 25.38
N THR A 502 9.08 -21.35 24.22
CA THR A 502 9.54 -20.54 23.09
C THR A 502 8.37 -19.88 22.40
N ILE A 503 8.51 -18.57 22.16
CA ILE A 503 7.62 -17.71 21.39
C ILE A 503 8.42 -17.19 20.19
N VAL A 504 7.80 -17.16 19.00
CA VAL A 504 8.40 -16.58 17.80
C VAL A 504 7.62 -15.32 17.42
N VAL A 505 8.32 -14.25 17.13
CA VAL A 505 7.80 -13.02 16.53
C VAL A 505 8.38 -12.93 15.12
N LEU A 506 7.51 -12.93 14.14
CA LEU A 506 7.86 -12.84 12.73
C LEU A 506 7.79 -11.37 12.29
N GLU A 507 8.83 -10.91 11.61
CA GLU A 507 8.93 -9.60 10.97
C GLU A 507 9.10 -9.82 9.46
N THR A 508 7.96 -10.03 8.74
CA THR A 508 7.99 -10.48 7.34
C THR A 508 7.22 -9.58 6.39
N GLY A 509 7.62 -9.55 5.14
CA GLY A 509 6.95 -8.79 4.08
C GLY A 509 5.88 -9.58 3.33
N THR A 510 5.77 -10.88 3.62
CA THR A 510 4.79 -11.79 3.00
C THR A 510 4.62 -13.05 3.87
N ALA A 511 3.84 -14.03 3.41
CA ALA A 511 3.71 -15.33 4.09
C ALA A 511 5.03 -16.09 4.13
N VAL A 512 5.26 -16.85 5.20
CA VAL A 512 6.41 -17.74 5.35
C VAL A 512 5.98 -19.15 5.77
N THR A 513 6.78 -20.14 5.40
CA THR A 513 6.62 -21.51 5.89
C THR A 513 7.19 -21.64 7.31
N MET A 514 6.62 -22.53 8.12
CA MET A 514 6.99 -22.69 9.54
C MET A 514 7.15 -24.19 9.88
N PRO A 515 8.23 -24.85 9.47
CA PRO A 515 8.42 -26.28 9.75
C PRO A 515 8.48 -26.57 11.26
N TRP A 516 8.86 -25.60 12.07
CA TRP A 516 9.00 -25.63 13.52
C TRP A 516 7.71 -25.34 14.30
N ILE A 517 6.58 -25.07 13.61
CA ILE A 517 5.35 -24.57 14.23
C ILE A 517 4.85 -25.42 15.42
N ASP A 518 4.99 -26.73 15.35
CA ASP A 518 4.53 -27.63 16.41
C ASP A 518 5.42 -27.60 17.65
N ASN A 519 6.66 -27.14 17.54
CA ASN A 519 7.67 -27.14 18.62
C ASN A 519 7.63 -25.87 19.48
N VAL A 520 6.96 -24.79 19.03
CA VAL A 520 6.87 -23.52 19.76
C VAL A 520 5.51 -23.32 20.42
N ARG A 521 5.43 -22.47 21.45
CA ARG A 521 4.18 -22.23 22.19
C ARG A 521 3.41 -21.02 21.74
N GLY A 522 4.07 -19.98 21.26
CA GLY A 522 3.44 -18.76 20.76
C GLY A 522 4.05 -18.35 19.43
N VAL A 523 3.23 -17.76 18.54
CA VAL A 523 3.68 -17.13 17.30
C VAL A 523 2.88 -15.86 17.08
N LEU A 524 3.60 -14.77 16.85
CA LEU A 524 3.05 -13.47 16.40
C LEU A 524 3.60 -13.18 15.00
N GLU A 525 2.74 -12.67 14.12
CA GLU A 525 3.16 -12.03 12.87
C GLU A 525 3.05 -10.51 13.05
N ALA A 526 4.18 -9.84 13.07
CA ALA A 526 4.28 -8.40 13.28
C ALA A 526 4.48 -7.62 11.97
N TRP A 527 4.76 -8.31 10.86
CA TRP A 527 5.04 -7.71 9.55
C TRP A 527 6.24 -6.73 9.62
N PHE A 528 6.32 -5.77 8.69
CA PHE A 528 7.15 -4.58 8.88
C PHE A 528 6.35 -3.56 9.68
N ALA A 529 6.65 -3.44 10.95
CA ALA A 529 5.76 -2.82 11.92
C ALA A 529 6.02 -1.31 12.17
N GLY A 530 6.88 -0.67 11.36
CA GLY A 530 7.13 0.77 11.43
C GLY A 530 7.91 1.23 12.68
N ASN A 531 7.92 2.54 12.91
CA ASN A 531 8.75 3.16 13.97
C ASN A 531 8.47 2.64 15.39
N LYS A 532 7.24 2.25 15.66
CA LYS A 532 6.76 1.85 16.98
C LYS A 532 6.41 0.37 17.08
N GLY A 533 6.73 -0.43 16.08
CA GLY A 533 6.45 -1.86 16.05
C GLY A 533 6.98 -2.61 17.28
N ALA A 534 8.20 -2.32 17.71
CA ALA A 534 8.78 -2.94 18.92
C ALA A 534 7.93 -2.66 20.17
N SER A 535 7.38 -1.45 20.32
CA SER A 535 6.49 -1.09 21.45
C SER A 535 5.16 -1.80 21.35
N ALA A 536 4.58 -1.86 20.15
CA ALA A 536 3.31 -2.55 19.89
C ALA A 536 3.42 -4.06 20.20
N VAL A 537 4.46 -4.72 19.68
CA VAL A 537 4.73 -6.14 19.97
C VAL A 537 4.89 -6.37 21.47
N ALA A 538 5.63 -5.50 22.17
CA ALA A 538 5.78 -5.62 23.63
C ALA A 538 4.43 -5.47 24.35
N ASN A 539 3.56 -4.53 23.92
CA ASN A 539 2.22 -4.35 24.50
C ASN A 539 1.36 -5.61 24.32
N ILE A 540 1.43 -6.24 23.19
CA ILE A 540 0.73 -7.51 22.90
C ILE A 540 1.31 -8.65 23.74
N LEU A 541 2.63 -8.86 23.73
CA LEU A 541 3.28 -9.92 24.49
C LEU A 541 2.91 -9.91 25.98
N PHE A 542 2.74 -8.74 26.55
CA PHE A 542 2.39 -8.56 27.97
C PHE A 542 0.90 -8.29 28.25
N GLY A 543 0.07 -8.33 27.22
CA GLY A 543 -1.39 -8.21 27.35
C GLY A 543 -1.90 -6.81 27.73
N ASP A 544 -1.11 -5.75 27.51
CA ASP A 544 -1.57 -4.37 27.58
C ASP A 544 -2.58 -4.10 26.45
N VAL A 545 -2.37 -4.78 25.31
CA VAL A 545 -3.29 -4.81 24.16
C VAL A 545 -3.70 -6.26 23.92
N ASN A 546 -5.00 -6.46 23.67
CA ASN A 546 -5.53 -7.76 23.24
C ASN A 546 -5.50 -7.81 21.71
N PRO A 547 -4.76 -8.74 21.08
CA PRO A 547 -4.68 -8.82 19.62
C PRO A 547 -6.07 -9.05 18.99
N SER A 548 -6.32 -8.37 17.88
CA SER A 548 -7.57 -8.48 17.11
C SER A 548 -7.32 -8.58 15.60
N ALA A 549 -6.06 -8.48 15.17
CA ALA A 549 -5.67 -8.55 13.78
C ALA A 549 -5.93 -9.92 13.16
N LYS A 550 -6.20 -9.94 11.85
CA LYS A 550 -6.40 -11.16 11.08
C LYS A 550 -5.59 -11.13 9.78
N LEU A 551 -5.14 -12.30 9.33
CA LEU A 551 -4.29 -12.43 8.15
C LEU A 551 -5.01 -11.91 6.88
N PRO A 552 -4.43 -10.97 6.15
CA PRO A 552 -4.92 -10.54 4.84
C PRO A 552 -4.45 -11.43 3.69
N ILE A 553 -3.64 -12.45 4.00
CA ILE A 553 -3.11 -13.47 3.07
C ILE A 553 -3.12 -14.85 3.72
N THR A 554 -3.24 -15.88 2.91
CA THR A 554 -3.10 -17.28 3.33
C THR A 554 -1.62 -17.62 3.54
N PHE A 555 -1.31 -18.33 4.61
CA PHE A 555 0.02 -18.93 4.84
C PHE A 555 0.01 -20.38 4.36
N PRO A 556 0.71 -20.72 3.26
CA PRO A 556 0.79 -22.08 2.76
C PRO A 556 1.72 -22.96 3.61
N ARG A 557 1.59 -24.27 3.48
CA ARG A 557 2.50 -25.21 4.15
C ARG A 557 3.84 -25.33 3.44
N SER A 558 3.85 -25.16 2.13
CA SER A 558 5.07 -25.24 1.30
C SER A 558 4.89 -24.51 -0.02
N ASP A 559 6.00 -24.17 -0.68
CA ASP A 559 6.00 -23.62 -2.03
C ASP A 559 5.36 -24.56 -3.07
N ALA A 560 5.37 -25.88 -2.81
CA ALA A 560 4.72 -26.88 -3.69
C ALA A 560 3.18 -26.77 -3.70
N ASP A 561 2.59 -26.06 -2.74
CA ASP A 561 1.16 -25.86 -2.65
C ASP A 561 0.65 -24.63 -3.43
N LEU A 562 1.58 -23.78 -3.91
CA LEU A 562 1.25 -22.59 -4.68
C LEU A 562 0.67 -22.93 -6.06
N PRO A 563 -0.11 -22.03 -6.68
CA PRO A 563 -0.54 -22.17 -8.08
C PRO A 563 0.66 -22.34 -9.03
N HIS A 564 1.72 -21.58 -8.78
CA HIS A 564 3.00 -21.66 -9.51
C HIS A 564 4.11 -22.11 -8.55
N PRO A 565 4.35 -23.43 -8.34
CA PRO A 565 5.37 -23.90 -7.42
C PRO A 565 6.79 -23.41 -7.74
N THR A 566 7.06 -23.16 -9.02
CA THR A 566 8.32 -22.58 -9.49
C THR A 566 8.07 -21.16 -9.99
N LEU A 567 8.82 -20.19 -9.47
CA LEU A 567 8.77 -18.81 -9.95
C LEU A 567 9.22 -18.74 -11.40
N VAL A 568 8.41 -18.10 -12.25
CA VAL A 568 8.74 -17.93 -13.68
C VAL A 568 9.72 -16.77 -13.82
N MET A 569 10.92 -17.06 -14.27
CA MET A 569 12.01 -16.09 -14.39
C MET A 569 12.25 -15.72 -15.86
N PRO A 570 12.66 -14.47 -16.16
CA PRO A 570 13.07 -14.10 -17.51
C PRO A 570 14.30 -14.92 -17.93
N PRO A 571 14.41 -15.29 -19.21
CA PRO A 571 15.62 -15.92 -19.73
C PRO A 571 16.86 -15.05 -19.46
N PRO A 572 18.01 -15.63 -19.05
CA PRO A 572 19.20 -14.87 -18.65
C PRO A 572 19.71 -13.89 -19.72
N GLU A 573 19.56 -14.24 -20.98
CA GLU A 573 19.98 -13.42 -22.14
C GLU A 573 19.06 -12.20 -22.40
N GLN A 574 17.95 -12.09 -21.72
CA GLN A 574 16.94 -11.04 -21.93
C GLN A 574 16.92 -9.99 -20.83
N ARG A 575 17.72 -10.17 -19.78
CA ARG A 575 17.80 -9.20 -18.67
C ARG A 575 18.51 -7.92 -19.12
N ASP A 576 18.01 -6.75 -18.72
CA ASP A 576 18.63 -5.43 -18.90
C ASP A 576 18.80 -4.92 -20.34
N ARG A 577 17.75 -4.91 -21.14
CA ARG A 577 17.81 -4.46 -22.56
C ARG A 577 17.26 -3.06 -22.87
N GLY A 578 17.21 -2.14 -21.89
CA GLY A 578 16.68 -0.78 -22.14
C GLY A 578 15.19 -0.78 -22.51
N VAL A 579 14.72 0.26 -23.21
CA VAL A 579 13.29 0.38 -23.59
C VAL A 579 12.90 -0.71 -24.58
N LEU A 580 11.99 -1.58 -24.15
CA LEU A 580 11.46 -2.68 -24.97
C LEU A 580 10.27 -2.19 -25.81
N THR A 581 10.17 -2.71 -27.03
CA THR A 581 9.00 -2.46 -27.90
C THR A 581 7.95 -3.57 -27.82
N ARG A 582 8.26 -4.67 -27.15
CA ARG A 582 7.36 -5.81 -26.90
C ARG A 582 7.87 -6.62 -25.72
N PRO A 583 6.99 -7.31 -24.99
CA PRO A 583 7.39 -8.22 -23.92
C PRO A 583 8.21 -9.41 -24.49
N THR A 584 9.00 -10.05 -23.64
CA THR A 584 9.96 -11.08 -24.04
C THR A 584 9.59 -12.49 -23.59
N PHE A 585 8.80 -12.62 -22.51
CA PHE A 585 8.30 -13.91 -22.03
C PHE A 585 6.89 -13.77 -21.45
N ASN A 586 6.18 -14.89 -21.32
CA ASN A 586 4.82 -14.93 -20.79
C ASN A 586 4.78 -15.59 -19.43
N ILE A 587 3.86 -15.12 -18.60
CA ILE A 587 3.31 -15.83 -17.44
C ILE A 587 1.84 -16.04 -17.69
N ASN A 588 1.38 -17.29 -17.57
CA ASN A 588 -0.03 -17.61 -17.71
C ASN A 588 -0.66 -17.70 -16.33
N TYR A 589 -1.71 -16.92 -16.07
CA TYR A 589 -2.52 -17.03 -14.87
C TYR A 589 -3.65 -18.04 -15.08
N ASP A 590 -3.25 -19.31 -15.27
CA ASP A 590 -4.16 -20.42 -15.57
C ASP A 590 -5.06 -20.79 -14.37
N GLU A 591 -4.69 -20.40 -13.14
CA GLU A 591 -5.51 -20.52 -11.95
C GLU A 591 -6.78 -19.64 -12.02
N GLY A 592 -6.78 -18.62 -12.88
CA GLY A 592 -7.91 -17.77 -13.19
C GLY A 592 -8.47 -17.02 -11.97
N LEU A 593 -9.68 -17.37 -11.56
CA LEU A 593 -10.37 -16.77 -10.40
C LEU A 593 -9.82 -17.21 -9.04
N LYS A 594 -8.95 -18.22 -9.01
CA LYS A 594 -8.50 -18.88 -7.78
C LYS A 594 -7.27 -18.15 -7.17
N VAL A 595 -7.43 -16.89 -6.78
CA VAL A 595 -6.38 -16.13 -6.09
C VAL A 595 -6.46 -16.39 -4.59
N GLY A 596 -5.30 -16.58 -3.94
CA GLY A 596 -5.18 -16.71 -2.49
C GLY A 596 -5.98 -17.89 -1.94
N TYR A 597 -6.76 -17.68 -0.85
CA TYR A 597 -7.57 -18.73 -0.20
C TYR A 597 -8.49 -19.48 -1.17
N LYS A 598 -8.94 -18.83 -2.25
CA LYS A 598 -9.80 -19.46 -3.25
C LYS A 598 -9.11 -20.63 -3.97
N TRP A 599 -7.77 -20.54 -4.15
CA TRP A 599 -6.97 -21.63 -4.70
C TRP A 599 -6.94 -22.84 -3.75
N TYR A 600 -6.60 -22.61 -2.49
CA TYR A 600 -6.48 -23.70 -1.51
C TYR A 600 -7.83 -24.38 -1.26
N ASP A 601 -8.91 -23.60 -1.21
CA ASP A 601 -10.27 -24.13 -1.09
C ASP A 601 -10.67 -24.97 -2.31
N ALA A 602 -10.44 -24.48 -3.53
CA ALA A 602 -10.84 -25.16 -4.76
C ALA A 602 -10.04 -26.44 -5.02
N GLU A 603 -8.76 -26.45 -4.65
CA GLU A 603 -7.84 -27.59 -4.84
C GLU A 603 -7.76 -28.51 -3.60
N ASN A 604 -8.55 -28.23 -2.56
CA ASN A 604 -8.55 -28.95 -1.28
C ASN A 604 -7.14 -29.08 -0.67
N LYS A 605 -6.33 -28.02 -0.77
CA LYS A 605 -4.98 -27.99 -0.22
C LYS A 605 -5.01 -27.52 1.24
N PRO A 606 -4.34 -28.25 2.16
CA PRO A 606 -4.21 -27.80 3.54
C PRO A 606 -3.29 -26.57 3.61
N VAL A 607 -3.68 -25.60 4.41
CA VAL A 607 -2.87 -24.41 4.68
C VAL A 607 -2.27 -24.46 6.07
N LEU A 608 -1.25 -23.63 6.32
CA LEU A 608 -0.69 -23.44 7.66
C LEU A 608 -1.63 -22.56 8.49
N PHE A 609 -2.01 -21.39 7.92
CA PHE A 609 -3.05 -20.50 8.45
C PHE A 609 -3.91 -19.98 7.29
N PRO A 610 -5.24 -20.05 7.41
CA PRO A 610 -6.14 -19.57 6.36
C PRO A 610 -6.23 -18.04 6.34
N PHE A 611 -6.66 -17.50 5.24
CA PHE A 611 -7.08 -16.09 5.12
C PHE A 611 -8.10 -15.73 6.22
N GLY A 612 -7.94 -14.57 6.81
CA GLY A 612 -8.78 -14.11 7.92
C GLY A 612 -8.44 -14.72 9.29
N PHE A 613 -7.44 -15.59 9.39
CA PHE A 613 -7.07 -16.20 10.66
C PHE A 613 -6.36 -15.20 11.60
N GLY A 614 -6.74 -15.23 12.87
CA GLY A 614 -6.07 -14.51 13.96
C GLY A 614 -6.72 -14.85 15.28
N LEU A 615 -5.90 -15.09 16.30
CA LEU A 615 -6.34 -15.41 17.67
C LEU A 615 -6.45 -14.13 18.52
N SER A 616 -7.18 -14.24 19.63
CA SER A 616 -7.33 -13.22 20.65
C SER A 616 -7.04 -13.80 22.04
N TYR A 617 -6.80 -12.94 23.03
CA TYR A 617 -6.74 -13.33 24.45
C TYR A 617 -8.13 -13.51 25.09
N THR A 618 -9.18 -13.38 24.27
CA THR A 618 -10.56 -13.71 24.65
C THR A 618 -11.15 -14.66 23.62
N THR A 619 -12.37 -15.09 23.82
CA THR A 619 -13.08 -16.00 22.92
C THR A 619 -14.41 -15.43 22.51
N TYR A 620 -14.88 -15.80 21.32
CA TYR A 620 -16.15 -15.32 20.78
C TYR A 620 -17.05 -16.49 20.39
N SER A 621 -18.35 -16.24 20.36
CA SER A 621 -19.36 -17.15 19.81
C SER A 621 -20.29 -16.43 18.87
N TYR A 622 -20.74 -17.15 17.85
CA TYR A 622 -21.64 -16.69 16.80
C TYR A 622 -22.98 -17.42 16.91
N SER A 623 -24.10 -16.71 16.80
CA SER A 623 -25.46 -17.30 16.86
C SER A 623 -26.48 -16.50 16.04
N ASP A 624 -27.72 -16.99 15.99
CA ASP A 624 -28.89 -16.32 15.44
C ASP A 624 -28.69 -15.79 13.99
N PHE A 625 -28.15 -16.66 13.14
CA PHE A 625 -27.84 -16.31 11.74
C PHE A 625 -29.12 -16.21 10.91
N ASN A 626 -29.24 -15.10 10.18
CA ASN A 626 -30.33 -14.91 9.24
C ASN A 626 -29.81 -14.27 7.96
N VAL A 627 -30.34 -14.72 6.83
CA VAL A 627 -30.07 -14.18 5.49
C VAL A 627 -31.39 -13.85 4.83
N SER A 628 -31.52 -12.65 4.31
CA SER A 628 -32.72 -12.20 3.59
C SER A 628 -32.33 -11.52 2.27
N ALA A 629 -33.06 -11.84 1.20
CA ALA A 629 -33.03 -11.05 -0.02
C ALA A 629 -33.70 -9.68 0.21
N GLY A 630 -33.35 -8.73 -0.62
CA GLY A 630 -33.91 -7.39 -0.58
C GLY A 630 -35.41 -7.32 -0.95
N SER A 631 -35.86 -6.08 -1.10
CA SER A 631 -37.26 -5.83 -1.53
C SER A 631 -37.49 -6.26 -2.98
N PRO A 632 -38.74 -6.40 -3.40
CA PRO A 632 -39.06 -6.65 -4.82
C PRO A 632 -38.44 -5.63 -5.80
N ASP A 633 -38.20 -4.41 -5.33
CA ASP A 633 -37.58 -3.33 -6.13
C ASP A 633 -36.06 -3.43 -6.20
N ASN A 634 -35.41 -4.18 -5.26
CA ASN A 634 -33.97 -4.42 -5.21
C ASN A 634 -33.69 -5.88 -4.77
N PRO A 635 -34.08 -6.87 -5.58
CA PRO A 635 -34.04 -8.27 -5.19
C PRO A 635 -32.62 -8.84 -5.00
N GLU A 636 -31.61 -8.19 -5.60
CA GLU A 636 -30.21 -8.62 -5.57
C GLU A 636 -29.47 -8.15 -4.31
N VAL A 637 -30.06 -7.22 -3.54
CA VAL A 637 -29.47 -6.78 -2.27
C VAL A 637 -29.72 -7.87 -1.22
N VAL A 638 -28.66 -8.34 -0.58
CA VAL A 638 -28.76 -9.35 0.48
C VAL A 638 -28.34 -8.73 1.81
N THR A 639 -29.13 -9.00 2.85
CA THR A 639 -28.76 -8.65 4.22
C THR A 639 -28.44 -9.93 5.00
N VAL A 640 -27.27 -9.96 5.60
CA VAL A 640 -26.80 -11.02 6.52
C VAL A 640 -26.77 -10.46 7.93
N SER A 641 -27.41 -11.14 8.87
CA SER A 641 -27.39 -10.74 10.29
C SER A 641 -27.12 -11.92 11.21
N PHE A 642 -26.44 -11.65 12.32
CA PHE A 642 -26.11 -12.63 13.34
C PHE A 642 -25.78 -11.93 14.67
N VAL A 643 -25.67 -12.72 15.74
CA VAL A 643 -25.24 -12.23 17.06
C VAL A 643 -23.82 -12.67 17.33
N LEU A 644 -22.95 -11.73 17.64
CA LEU A 644 -21.60 -11.93 18.14
C LEU A 644 -21.57 -11.72 19.66
N LYS A 645 -20.91 -12.63 20.40
CA LYS A 645 -20.74 -12.52 21.86
C LYS A 645 -19.29 -12.78 22.25
N ASN A 646 -18.76 -11.93 23.14
CA ASN A 646 -17.51 -12.20 23.83
C ASN A 646 -17.79 -13.18 24.99
N THR A 647 -17.26 -14.41 24.88
CA THR A 647 -17.45 -15.49 25.87
C THR A 647 -16.31 -15.61 26.86
N GLY A 648 -15.23 -14.87 26.65
CA GLY A 648 -14.05 -14.90 27.53
C GLY A 648 -14.10 -13.84 28.63
N SER A 649 -12.98 -13.67 29.31
CA SER A 649 -12.84 -12.82 30.49
C SER A 649 -12.17 -11.47 30.22
N ARG A 650 -11.74 -11.19 28.99
CA ARG A 650 -11.08 -9.94 28.58
C ARG A 650 -11.92 -9.21 27.54
N ALA A 651 -11.87 -7.88 27.55
CA ALA A 651 -12.36 -7.09 26.44
C ALA A 651 -11.48 -7.31 25.20
N GLY A 652 -12.09 -7.25 24.03
CA GLY A 652 -11.38 -7.41 22.77
C GLY A 652 -12.27 -7.07 21.59
N ALA A 653 -11.68 -6.98 20.40
CA ALA A 653 -12.41 -6.82 19.16
C ALA A 653 -12.31 -8.11 18.33
N GLU A 654 -13.42 -8.46 17.68
CA GLU A 654 -13.51 -9.56 16.72
C GLU A 654 -13.80 -9.02 15.33
N ILE A 655 -13.15 -9.59 14.34
CA ILE A 655 -13.43 -9.37 12.93
C ILE A 655 -14.28 -10.56 12.48
N SER A 656 -15.56 -10.27 12.28
CA SER A 656 -16.54 -11.26 11.79
C SER A 656 -16.61 -11.17 10.27
N GLU A 657 -16.22 -12.22 9.59
CA GLU A 657 -16.14 -12.30 8.14
C GLU A 657 -17.40 -12.96 7.57
N VAL A 658 -17.89 -12.45 6.44
CA VAL A 658 -19.04 -13.01 5.72
C VAL A 658 -18.61 -13.45 4.32
N TYR A 659 -18.87 -14.70 4.00
CA TYR A 659 -18.57 -15.31 2.71
C TYR A 659 -19.84 -15.73 1.98
N ALA A 660 -19.77 -15.75 0.66
CA ALA A 660 -20.84 -16.29 -0.19
C ALA A 660 -20.29 -17.38 -1.12
N ALA A 661 -20.99 -18.52 -1.15
CA ALA A 661 -20.88 -19.50 -2.23
C ALA A 661 -21.98 -19.20 -3.26
N LEU A 662 -21.59 -18.92 -4.49
CA LEU A 662 -22.48 -18.62 -5.60
C LEU A 662 -23.10 -19.92 -6.15
N PRO A 663 -24.18 -19.84 -6.95
CA PRO A 663 -24.74 -21.02 -7.65
C PRO A 663 -23.65 -21.68 -8.52
N ALA A 664 -23.70 -23.03 -8.64
CA ALA A 664 -22.73 -23.77 -9.44
C ALA A 664 -22.64 -23.30 -10.90
N SER A 665 -23.76 -22.77 -11.44
CA SER A 665 -23.81 -22.18 -12.80
C SER A 665 -22.97 -20.92 -12.95
N ALA A 666 -22.55 -20.29 -11.85
CA ALA A 666 -21.64 -19.13 -11.87
C ALA A 666 -20.20 -19.52 -12.23
N GLY A 667 -19.80 -20.79 -12.04
CA GLY A 667 -18.44 -21.26 -12.33
C GLY A 667 -17.37 -20.62 -11.43
N GLU A 668 -17.74 -20.35 -10.19
CA GLU A 668 -16.90 -19.68 -9.19
C GLU A 668 -16.13 -20.67 -8.30
N PRO A 669 -15.01 -20.22 -7.66
CA PRO A 669 -14.43 -20.92 -6.54
C PRO A 669 -15.45 -21.20 -5.42
N PRO A 670 -15.17 -22.11 -4.49
CA PRO A 670 -16.17 -22.57 -3.50
C PRO A 670 -16.83 -21.47 -2.69
N LYS A 671 -16.13 -20.38 -2.42
CA LYS A 671 -16.65 -19.19 -1.75
C LYS A 671 -15.79 -17.95 -2.01
N ARG A 672 -16.34 -16.79 -1.76
CA ARG A 672 -15.64 -15.49 -1.76
C ARG A 672 -16.05 -14.65 -0.56
N LEU A 673 -15.15 -13.82 -0.04
CA LEU A 673 -15.48 -12.78 0.93
C LEU A 673 -16.49 -11.81 0.29
N VAL A 674 -17.50 -11.39 1.05
CA VAL A 674 -18.50 -10.42 0.58
C VAL A 674 -18.73 -9.27 1.58
N GLY A 675 -18.11 -9.36 2.75
CA GLY A 675 -18.16 -8.30 3.76
C GLY A 675 -17.61 -8.77 5.10
N TRP A 676 -17.40 -7.81 6.00
CA TRP A 676 -16.96 -8.09 7.36
C TRP A 676 -17.36 -6.97 8.33
N SER A 677 -17.18 -7.22 9.63
CA SER A 677 -17.39 -6.22 10.67
C SER A 677 -16.37 -6.41 11.79
N LYS A 678 -15.60 -5.36 12.13
CA LYS A 678 -14.74 -5.31 13.32
C LYS A 678 -15.54 -4.77 14.49
N THR A 679 -15.68 -5.55 15.55
CA THR A 679 -16.60 -5.26 16.67
C THR A 679 -15.92 -5.43 18.01
N ALA A 680 -15.76 -4.34 18.76
CA ALA A 680 -15.24 -4.37 20.13
C ALA A 680 -16.34 -4.76 21.12
N LEU A 681 -16.04 -5.72 22.01
CA LEU A 681 -16.95 -6.25 23.02
C LEU A 681 -16.26 -6.41 24.39
N LYS A 682 -16.98 -6.04 25.45
CA LYS A 682 -16.59 -6.33 26.83
C LYS A 682 -16.85 -7.82 27.15
N PRO A 683 -16.25 -8.37 28.22
CA PRO A 683 -16.57 -9.72 28.70
C PRO A 683 -18.07 -9.93 28.89
N GLY A 684 -18.61 -10.98 28.26
CA GLY A 684 -20.04 -11.33 28.33
C GLY A 684 -20.96 -10.48 27.44
N GLU A 685 -20.45 -9.41 26.81
CA GLU A 685 -21.25 -8.55 25.92
C GLU A 685 -21.62 -9.28 24.63
N SER A 686 -22.84 -9.05 24.17
CA SER A 686 -23.36 -9.53 22.88
C SER A 686 -23.79 -8.36 22.02
N ARG A 687 -23.59 -8.44 20.71
CA ARG A 687 -24.04 -7.44 19.74
C ARG A 687 -24.66 -8.11 18.51
N SER A 688 -25.82 -7.64 18.10
CA SER A 688 -26.42 -8.01 16.82
C SER A 688 -25.72 -7.21 15.72
N LEU A 689 -25.21 -7.91 14.72
CA LEU A 689 -24.56 -7.36 13.54
C LEU A 689 -25.48 -7.55 12.34
N SER A 690 -25.44 -6.61 11.41
CA SER A 690 -26.20 -6.65 10.17
C SER A 690 -25.35 -6.05 9.05
N LEU A 691 -25.09 -6.81 8.01
CA LEU A 691 -24.32 -6.40 6.84
C LEU A 691 -25.21 -6.44 5.61
N THR A 692 -25.28 -5.33 4.91
CA THR A 692 -25.90 -5.26 3.58
C THR A 692 -24.79 -5.53 2.56
N ILE A 693 -24.97 -6.57 1.77
CA ILE A 693 -23.97 -7.00 0.77
C ILE A 693 -24.22 -6.25 -0.54
N ASP A 694 -23.17 -5.66 -1.08
CA ASP A 694 -23.20 -5.05 -2.40
C ASP A 694 -23.47 -6.13 -3.46
N PRO A 695 -24.48 -5.96 -4.31
CA PRO A 695 -24.78 -6.90 -5.39
C PRO A 695 -23.59 -7.20 -6.30
N LYS A 696 -22.67 -6.26 -6.50
CA LYS A 696 -21.43 -6.47 -7.25
C LYS A 696 -20.61 -7.62 -6.67
N PHE A 697 -20.54 -7.77 -5.36
CA PHE A 697 -19.80 -8.86 -4.71
C PHE A 697 -20.46 -10.23 -4.85
N LEU A 698 -21.73 -10.25 -5.31
CA LEU A 698 -22.49 -11.45 -5.66
C LEU A 698 -22.55 -11.70 -7.17
N SER A 699 -21.95 -10.81 -7.97
CA SER A 699 -21.98 -10.87 -9.43
C SER A 699 -20.74 -11.58 -9.99
N ILE A 700 -20.89 -12.07 -11.22
CA ILE A 700 -19.77 -12.46 -12.09
C ILE A 700 -19.63 -11.45 -13.22
N TRP A 701 -18.47 -11.40 -13.85
CA TRP A 701 -18.29 -10.70 -15.11
C TRP A 701 -18.80 -11.57 -16.26
N ASP A 702 -19.88 -11.17 -16.89
CA ASP A 702 -20.45 -11.86 -18.04
C ASP A 702 -19.88 -11.24 -19.34
N GLU A 703 -18.95 -11.97 -19.97
CA GLU A 703 -18.31 -11.54 -21.23
C GLU A 703 -19.32 -11.36 -22.37
N GLY A 704 -20.43 -12.11 -22.34
CA GLY A 704 -21.48 -12.04 -23.37
C GLY A 704 -22.28 -10.72 -23.33
N SER A 705 -22.57 -10.21 -22.15
CA SER A 705 -23.26 -8.93 -21.95
C SER A 705 -22.31 -7.77 -21.67
N HIS A 706 -21.00 -8.03 -21.55
CA HIS A 706 -19.95 -7.07 -21.17
C HIS A 706 -20.30 -6.31 -19.89
N GLY A 707 -20.63 -7.03 -18.82
CA GLY A 707 -21.07 -6.40 -17.58
C GLY A 707 -21.16 -7.34 -16.37
N TRP A 708 -21.32 -6.74 -15.20
CA TRP A 708 -21.56 -7.46 -13.97
C TRP A 708 -22.97 -8.05 -13.95
N LYS A 709 -23.10 -9.29 -13.50
CA LYS A 709 -24.37 -10.02 -13.50
C LYS A 709 -24.49 -10.91 -12.27
N VAL A 710 -25.57 -10.75 -11.51
CA VAL A 710 -25.98 -11.71 -10.49
C VAL A 710 -26.56 -12.95 -11.21
N VAL A 711 -26.01 -14.12 -10.93
CA VAL A 711 -26.44 -15.36 -11.55
C VAL A 711 -27.68 -15.88 -10.78
N PRO A 712 -28.82 -16.06 -11.43
CA PRO A 712 -30.01 -16.63 -10.75
C PRO A 712 -29.71 -17.99 -10.14
N GLY A 713 -30.17 -18.19 -8.90
CA GLY A 713 -29.99 -19.47 -8.21
C GLY A 713 -29.82 -19.36 -6.71
N ARG A 714 -29.40 -20.47 -6.10
CA ARG A 714 -29.23 -20.58 -4.66
C ARG A 714 -27.82 -20.14 -4.22
N TYR A 715 -27.78 -19.11 -3.42
CA TYR A 715 -26.57 -18.62 -2.73
C TYR A 715 -26.50 -19.18 -1.31
N THR A 716 -25.31 -19.55 -0.85
CA THR A 716 -25.09 -19.95 0.54
C THR A 716 -24.17 -18.90 1.19
N PHE A 717 -24.67 -18.23 2.20
CA PHE A 717 -23.89 -17.30 3.00
C PHE A 717 -23.36 -17.99 4.25
N MET A 718 -22.14 -17.64 4.66
CA MET A 718 -21.47 -18.19 5.82
C MET A 718 -20.84 -17.04 6.60
N ALA A 719 -20.80 -17.15 7.95
CA ALA A 719 -20.13 -16.16 8.78
C ALA A 719 -19.32 -16.83 9.87
N GLY A 720 -18.18 -16.21 10.21
CA GLY A 720 -17.29 -16.69 11.25
C GLY A 720 -16.02 -15.89 11.39
N GLY A 721 -14.97 -16.52 11.94
CA GLY A 721 -13.73 -15.90 12.35
C GLY A 721 -12.59 -16.00 11.32
N SER A 722 -12.74 -16.76 10.25
CA SER A 722 -11.77 -16.88 9.14
C SER A 722 -12.41 -17.60 7.96
N SER A 723 -11.72 -17.65 6.82
CA SER A 723 -12.19 -18.40 5.65
C SER A 723 -12.44 -19.90 5.91
N GLN A 724 -11.86 -20.49 6.95
CA GLN A 724 -12.03 -21.89 7.32
C GLN A 724 -12.76 -22.12 8.66
N ASP A 725 -13.05 -21.06 9.42
CA ASP A 725 -13.86 -21.11 10.65
C ASP A 725 -15.19 -20.36 10.43
N LEU A 726 -16.17 -21.04 9.87
CA LEU A 726 -17.45 -20.49 9.45
C LEU A 726 -18.61 -21.28 10.12
N PRO A 727 -18.83 -21.07 11.43
CA PRO A 727 -19.84 -21.85 12.18
C PRO A 727 -21.29 -21.55 11.79
N LEU A 728 -21.54 -20.43 11.12
CA LEU A 728 -22.88 -20.03 10.71
C LEU A 728 -23.07 -20.16 9.20
N SER A 729 -24.24 -20.63 8.78
CA SER A 729 -24.60 -20.66 7.37
C SER A 729 -26.12 -20.52 7.13
N GLY A 730 -26.48 -19.93 6.01
CA GLY A 730 -27.85 -19.77 5.57
C GLY A 730 -27.93 -19.64 4.04
N LYS A 731 -29.11 -19.86 3.49
CA LYS A 731 -29.30 -19.87 2.04
C LYS A 731 -30.39 -18.88 1.64
N VAL A 732 -30.23 -18.31 0.46
CA VAL A 732 -31.21 -17.45 -0.20
C VAL A 732 -31.21 -17.75 -1.69
N ASP A 733 -32.37 -17.73 -2.33
CA ASP A 733 -32.51 -17.84 -3.78
C ASP A 733 -32.61 -16.42 -4.36
N LEU A 734 -31.69 -16.06 -5.27
CA LEU A 734 -31.72 -14.81 -6.04
C LEU A 734 -32.24 -15.10 -7.46
N GLN A 735 -32.97 -14.12 -8.05
CA GLN A 735 -33.61 -14.27 -9.34
C GLN A 735 -32.92 -13.50 -10.45
#